data_049eb79221c9053bc64b2ee9e11b323e
#
_entry.id   049eb79221c9053bc64b2ee9e11b323e
#
_cell.length_a   1.000
_cell.length_b   1.000
_cell.length_c   1.000
_cell.angle_alpha   90.00
_cell.angle_beta   90.00
_cell.angle_gamma   90.00
#
_symmetry.space_group_name_H-M   'P 1'
#
loop_
_entity.id
_entity.type
_entity.pdbx_description
1 polymer ?
#
loop_
_entity_poly.entity_id
_entity_poly.type
_entity_poly.pdbx_seq_one_letter_code
_entity_poly.pdbx_strand_id
1 'polypeptide(L)'
;MKTKILFTIALIVSLCGGTSFMAMAQSRGTDANIHGHVIHAQTREHIPFVTITVKGTTIGVVADASGHFFLKNLPVGEHTIVAESIGLKSVEQSVTMQTGKSIEINFTMEDQTETMDEVVVSATRNETNKKSTATIVNVASAKLFESTASTNLAESMAFQPGLRVENTCGNCGAVQLRINGLEGQYSQILLDSSPIFSSLAGVYGLEQLPVAMIERVEVIRGGGSALFGSNAIGGVVNIITKEPLRNSLSLSHTTNIMESGDAEFNTSLNGSFVSDDRRAGVYLFGMVKDRDAYDRNGDGFTDITSMLARTIGFRGYYKTSATSKLTAEYHHISEFRRGGDQIDLPPHMAEIAEQTDHNINGGSLRWNFYAPNSRHFVNVYTSAQSIGRDSYYGTGKDPNAYGRTEDFTIVTGAQYSYVFNKCLFMPAQFTVGFEYTYNDLNDHSIGFDRSIMQTVRTAGMYIQNEWKNEKVNFVVGGRFDKHNMMRKIIFSPRANLRYSPHEDVGLRVSYSSGYRAPQAFDEDLHIDAVNNQSSIIELDPNLRPEYSHSLSASADLYHNFGLLQSNLLVEGFYTMLDDVFALAKTGENEAGYIIQTRYNASGAKVRGVTAELKLGIPDVFEFQAGYTFQRSHYNEPEEWSDNVEAQRRMFRTPDHYAYFTATGNITSQFKASVFGNYTGEMLVQHNAGYIEADRAELTPSFWDMGLKLSYNFRLSPIIGMEIHGGIKNIFDAYQSDIDHGAFRDSVYIYGPMNPRTFFLGVKFTL
;
A
#
# COMPACT_ATOMS: atom_id res chain seq x y z
N MET A 1 -0.43 4.67 34.62
CA MET A 1 -0.29 5.16 33.25
C MET A 1 -1.60 5.61 32.62
N LYS A 2 -2.72 4.90 32.77
CA LYS A 2 -4.05 5.27 32.24
C LYS A 2 -4.52 6.68 32.57
N THR A 3 -4.20 7.19 33.76
CA THR A 3 -4.63 8.54 34.21
C THR A 3 -3.84 9.69 33.55
N LYS A 4 -2.61 9.49 33.10
CA LYS A 4 -1.82 10.53 32.41
C LYS A 4 -2.21 10.71 30.95
N ILE A 5 -2.69 9.64 30.29
CA ILE A 5 -3.16 9.70 28.89
C ILE A 5 -4.49 10.44 28.81
N LEU A 6 -5.40 10.22 29.77
CA LEU A 6 -6.65 10.99 29.85
C LEU A 6 -6.41 12.50 30.08
N PHE A 7 -5.38 12.85 30.86
CA PHE A 7 -5.02 14.26 31.09
C PHE A 7 -4.45 14.94 29.85
N THR A 8 -3.70 14.21 29.02
CA THR A 8 -3.13 14.74 27.77
C THR A 8 -4.22 14.91 26.70
N ILE A 9 -5.15 13.98 26.59
CA ILE A 9 -6.31 14.10 25.70
C ILE A 9 -7.24 15.25 26.16
N ALA A 10 -7.47 15.39 27.44
CA ALA A 10 -8.26 16.50 28.00
C ALA A 10 -7.58 17.87 27.79
N LEU A 11 -6.25 17.93 27.82
CA LEU A 11 -5.49 19.15 27.57
C LEU A 11 -5.53 19.55 26.08
N ILE A 12 -5.49 18.58 25.15
CA ILE A 12 -5.63 18.83 23.71
C ILE A 12 -7.07 19.29 23.37
N VAL A 13 -8.09 18.69 23.98
CA VAL A 13 -9.47 19.12 23.81
C VAL A 13 -9.72 20.49 24.43
N SER A 14 -9.05 20.83 25.55
CA SER A 14 -9.15 22.14 26.21
C SER A 14 -8.43 23.25 25.47
N LEU A 15 -7.34 22.95 24.76
CA LEU A 15 -6.63 23.92 23.90
C LEU A 15 -7.40 24.21 22.59
N CYS A 16 -8.22 23.28 22.10
CA CYS A 16 -9.12 23.51 20.97
C CYS A 16 -10.41 24.23 21.36
N GLY A 17 -10.77 24.29 22.67
CA GLY A 17 -11.99 24.87 23.18
C GLY A 17 -11.92 26.35 23.57
N GLY A 18 -10.80 26.99 23.49
CA GLY A 18 -10.54 28.30 24.08
C GLY A 18 -10.15 29.43 23.14
N THR A 19 -10.83 29.62 22.01
CA THR A 19 -10.96 30.94 21.34
C THR A 19 -12.13 30.88 20.35
N SER A 20 -13.34 30.97 20.88
CA SER A 20 -14.50 31.35 20.08
C SER A 20 -14.39 32.86 19.79
N PHE A 21 -13.56 33.25 18.82
CA PHE A 21 -13.80 34.48 18.10
C PHE A 21 -14.85 34.15 17.03
N MET A 22 -16.13 34.24 17.45
CA MET A 22 -17.24 34.46 16.55
C MET A 22 -17.06 35.81 15.85
N ALA A 23 -16.28 35.85 14.78
CA ALA A 23 -16.58 36.76 13.69
C ALA A 23 -17.71 36.08 12.90
N MET A 24 -18.95 36.23 13.32
CA MET A 24 -20.09 36.13 12.43
C MET A 24 -20.00 37.28 11.44
N ALA A 25 -19.14 37.11 10.40
CA ALA A 25 -19.42 37.76 9.15
C ALA A 25 -20.68 37.05 8.63
N GLN A 26 -21.84 37.64 8.86
CA GLN A 26 -23.01 37.41 8.02
C GLN A 26 -22.53 37.72 6.59
N SER A 27 -22.12 36.70 5.85
CA SER A 27 -21.98 36.83 4.40
C SER A 27 -23.41 37.08 3.93
N ARG A 28 -23.74 38.32 3.59
CA ARG A 28 -24.87 38.61 2.71
C ARG A 28 -24.66 37.70 1.52
N GLY A 29 -25.62 36.79 1.29
CA GLY A 29 -25.55 35.89 0.15
C GLY A 29 -25.24 36.72 -1.09
N THR A 30 -24.27 36.32 -1.88
CA THR A 30 -23.89 37.02 -3.10
C THR A 30 -25.01 36.96 -4.13
N ASP A 31 -25.94 36.00 -3.96
CA ASP A 31 -26.99 35.63 -4.94
C ASP A 31 -26.40 35.36 -6.34
N ALA A 32 -25.11 35.03 -6.38
CA ALA A 32 -24.39 34.62 -7.56
C ALA A 32 -24.48 33.09 -7.68
N ASN A 33 -25.15 32.59 -8.69
CA ASN A 33 -25.50 31.18 -8.80
C ASN A 33 -25.03 30.59 -10.13
N ILE A 34 -24.77 29.29 -10.15
CA ILE A 34 -24.54 28.49 -11.35
C ILE A 34 -25.56 27.36 -11.40
N HIS A 35 -26.17 27.14 -12.55
CA HIS A 35 -27.02 26.00 -12.82
C HIS A 35 -26.68 25.40 -14.17
N GLY A 36 -27.09 24.15 -14.38
CA GLY A 36 -26.86 23.49 -15.66
C GLY A 36 -27.12 22.00 -15.56
N HIS A 37 -26.64 21.28 -16.54
CA HIS A 37 -26.73 19.83 -16.62
C HIS A 37 -25.43 19.22 -17.09
N VAL A 38 -25.27 17.92 -16.80
CA VAL A 38 -24.13 17.13 -17.23
C VAL A 38 -24.63 16.04 -18.16
N ILE A 39 -24.00 15.95 -19.34
CA ILE A 39 -24.35 14.95 -20.36
C ILE A 39 -23.12 14.10 -20.73
N HIS A 40 -23.38 12.87 -21.14
CA HIS A 40 -22.37 11.98 -21.68
C HIS A 40 -22.04 12.35 -23.13
N ALA A 41 -20.77 12.45 -23.49
CA ALA A 41 -20.32 12.91 -24.80
C ALA A 41 -20.86 12.03 -25.97
N GLN A 42 -20.87 10.72 -25.78
CA GLN A 42 -21.24 9.75 -26.83
C GLN A 42 -22.73 9.44 -26.83
N THR A 43 -23.32 9.10 -25.66
CA THR A 43 -24.72 8.70 -25.56
C THR A 43 -25.68 9.88 -25.54
N ARG A 44 -25.19 11.10 -25.23
CA ARG A 44 -25.98 12.31 -25.02
C ARG A 44 -27.02 12.22 -23.90
N GLU A 45 -26.97 11.15 -23.12
CA GLU A 45 -27.80 11.00 -21.94
C GLU A 45 -27.30 11.87 -20.79
N HIS A 46 -28.19 12.33 -19.94
CA HIS A 46 -27.85 13.05 -18.74
C HIS A 46 -27.15 12.13 -17.73
N ILE A 47 -26.06 12.59 -17.15
CA ILE A 47 -25.29 11.84 -16.18
C ILE A 47 -25.75 12.25 -14.77
N PRO A 48 -26.40 11.35 -14.02
CA PRO A 48 -26.82 11.64 -12.66
C PRO A 48 -25.61 11.66 -11.70
N PHE A 49 -25.77 12.39 -10.63
CA PHE A 49 -24.84 12.37 -9.47
C PHE A 49 -23.41 12.77 -9.76
N VAL A 50 -23.14 13.57 -10.78
CA VAL A 50 -21.83 14.17 -11.05
C VAL A 50 -21.50 15.21 -9.97
N THR A 51 -20.27 15.21 -9.51
CA THR A 51 -19.74 16.20 -8.57
C THR A 51 -19.38 17.48 -9.29
N ILE A 52 -19.96 18.59 -8.91
CA ILE A 52 -19.64 19.92 -9.44
C ILE A 52 -19.01 20.74 -8.32
N THR A 53 -17.74 21.09 -8.46
CA THR A 53 -16.98 21.82 -7.43
C THR A 53 -16.34 23.07 -7.99
N VAL A 54 -16.11 24.06 -7.12
CA VAL A 54 -15.24 25.19 -7.42
C VAL A 54 -13.80 24.77 -7.11
N LYS A 55 -12.94 24.76 -8.12
CA LYS A 55 -11.55 24.31 -8.03
C LYS A 55 -10.80 24.98 -6.89
N GLY A 56 -10.08 24.20 -6.08
CA GLY A 56 -9.33 24.69 -4.94
C GLY A 56 -10.17 25.09 -3.71
N THR A 57 -11.48 24.78 -3.72
CA THR A 57 -12.38 25.04 -2.59
C THR A 57 -13.17 23.81 -2.22
N THR A 58 -13.93 23.87 -1.12
CA THR A 58 -14.89 22.84 -0.75
C THR A 58 -16.33 23.19 -1.18
N ILE A 59 -16.50 24.24 -1.98
CA ILE A 59 -17.81 24.63 -2.52
C ILE A 59 -18.17 23.68 -3.65
N GLY A 60 -19.28 22.98 -3.50
CA GLY A 60 -19.72 22.04 -4.53
C GLY A 60 -21.15 21.58 -4.33
N VAL A 61 -21.69 20.96 -5.37
CA VAL A 61 -23.02 20.36 -5.42
C VAL A 61 -22.92 19.07 -6.24
N VAL A 62 -23.92 18.22 -6.11
CA VAL A 62 -24.11 17.04 -6.97
C VAL A 62 -25.23 17.30 -7.91
N ALA A 63 -25.08 16.90 -9.15
CA ALA A 63 -26.19 16.76 -10.07
C ALA A 63 -27.23 15.78 -9.50
N ASP A 64 -28.48 16.11 -9.66
CA ASP A 64 -29.60 15.26 -9.25
C ASP A 64 -29.73 13.98 -10.10
N ALA A 65 -30.77 13.18 -9.86
CA ALA A 65 -31.02 11.94 -10.61
C ALA A 65 -31.30 12.19 -12.12
N SER A 66 -31.61 13.43 -12.51
CA SER A 66 -31.81 13.85 -13.90
C SER A 66 -30.58 14.53 -14.50
N GLY A 67 -29.44 14.54 -13.77
CA GLY A 67 -28.20 15.12 -14.25
C GLY A 67 -28.12 16.66 -14.16
N HIS A 68 -29.08 17.32 -13.50
CA HIS A 68 -29.08 18.77 -13.33
C HIS A 68 -28.46 19.16 -11.98
N PHE A 69 -27.83 20.34 -11.93
CA PHE A 69 -27.22 20.87 -10.72
C PHE A 69 -27.53 22.37 -10.54
N PHE A 70 -27.47 22.81 -9.27
CA PHE A 70 -27.65 24.21 -8.93
C PHE A 70 -26.71 24.58 -7.76
N LEU A 71 -25.70 25.39 -8.04
CA LEU A 71 -24.66 25.86 -7.10
C LEU A 71 -24.98 27.31 -6.71
N LYS A 72 -25.24 27.56 -5.41
CA LYS A 72 -25.74 28.86 -4.91
C LYS A 72 -24.70 29.67 -4.18
N ASN A 73 -24.89 31.00 -4.20
CA ASN A 73 -24.14 31.95 -3.38
C ASN A 73 -22.62 31.85 -3.53
N LEU A 74 -22.15 31.68 -4.75
CA LEU A 74 -20.72 31.64 -5.06
C LEU A 74 -20.05 32.97 -4.73
N PRO A 75 -18.78 32.98 -4.32
CA PRO A 75 -17.98 34.21 -4.24
C PRO A 75 -17.95 34.93 -5.58
N VAL A 76 -17.92 36.26 -5.55
CA VAL A 76 -17.76 37.08 -6.76
C VAL A 76 -16.31 36.97 -7.24
N GLY A 77 -16.10 36.92 -8.55
CA GLY A 77 -14.79 36.81 -9.17
C GLY A 77 -14.70 35.66 -10.20
N GLU A 78 -13.50 35.45 -10.70
CA GLU A 78 -13.24 34.34 -11.63
C GLU A 78 -13.03 33.02 -10.87
N HIS A 79 -13.75 31.99 -11.28
CA HIS A 79 -13.69 30.65 -10.71
C HIS A 79 -13.60 29.61 -11.80
N THR A 80 -12.86 28.54 -11.56
CA THR A 80 -12.90 27.33 -12.38
C THR A 80 -13.84 26.34 -11.72
N ILE A 81 -14.86 25.92 -12.46
CA ILE A 81 -15.84 24.91 -12.03
C ILE A 81 -15.40 23.58 -12.61
N VAL A 82 -15.35 22.54 -11.77
CA VAL A 82 -14.91 21.19 -12.13
C VAL A 82 -16.08 20.25 -12.00
N ALA A 83 -16.34 19.48 -13.03
CA ALA A 83 -17.29 18.36 -13.03
C ALA A 83 -16.51 17.04 -12.93
N GLU A 84 -16.81 16.23 -11.91
CA GLU A 84 -16.12 14.96 -11.65
C GLU A 84 -17.14 13.85 -11.39
N SER A 85 -16.90 12.68 -11.97
CA SER A 85 -17.67 11.47 -11.68
C SER A 85 -16.77 10.24 -11.85
N ILE A 86 -17.00 9.20 -11.04
CA ILE A 86 -16.24 7.96 -11.14
C ILE A 86 -16.47 7.33 -12.52
N GLY A 87 -15.39 6.99 -13.20
CA GLY A 87 -15.42 6.40 -14.53
C GLY A 87 -15.60 7.42 -15.67
N LEU A 88 -15.62 8.73 -15.37
CA LEU A 88 -15.72 9.80 -16.36
C LEU A 88 -14.56 10.77 -16.23
N LYS A 89 -14.10 11.29 -17.37
CA LYS A 89 -13.05 12.29 -17.42
C LYS A 89 -13.53 13.60 -16.80
N SER A 90 -12.75 14.14 -15.86
CA SER A 90 -13.02 15.45 -15.26
C SER A 90 -13.03 16.56 -16.31
N VAL A 91 -14.00 17.45 -16.22
CA VAL A 91 -14.15 18.60 -17.13
C VAL A 91 -14.12 19.88 -16.34
N GLU A 92 -13.30 20.84 -16.77
CA GLU A 92 -13.14 22.16 -16.15
C GLU A 92 -13.68 23.27 -17.05
N GLN A 93 -14.40 24.24 -16.46
CA GLN A 93 -14.84 25.45 -17.16
C GLN A 93 -14.62 26.67 -16.27
N SER A 94 -14.01 27.72 -16.81
CA SER A 94 -13.83 28.99 -16.11
C SER A 94 -15.05 29.87 -16.28
N VAL A 95 -15.46 30.54 -15.19
CA VAL A 95 -16.62 31.43 -15.15
C VAL A 95 -16.35 32.64 -14.26
N THR A 96 -16.83 33.82 -14.66
CA THR A 96 -16.76 35.02 -13.85
C THR A 96 -18.09 35.31 -13.17
N MET A 97 -18.13 35.13 -11.85
CA MET A 97 -19.33 35.32 -11.04
C MET A 97 -19.54 36.81 -10.67
N GLN A 98 -20.78 37.26 -10.77
CA GLN A 98 -21.21 38.62 -10.40
C GLN A 98 -22.40 38.55 -9.44
N THR A 99 -22.47 39.46 -8.48
CA THR A 99 -23.57 39.53 -7.50
C THR A 99 -24.92 39.63 -8.20
N GLY A 100 -25.87 38.79 -7.75
CA GLY A 100 -27.26 38.74 -8.25
C GLY A 100 -27.41 38.16 -9.65
N LYS A 101 -26.39 37.46 -10.18
CA LYS A 101 -26.47 36.77 -11.49
C LYS A 101 -26.44 35.27 -11.34
N SER A 102 -27.32 34.61 -12.08
CA SER A 102 -27.28 33.16 -12.32
C SER A 102 -26.74 32.88 -13.72
N ILE A 103 -25.75 32.00 -13.81
CA ILE A 103 -25.06 31.62 -15.06
C ILE A 103 -25.38 30.16 -15.34
N GLU A 104 -25.73 29.83 -16.59
CA GLU A 104 -25.87 28.45 -17.03
C GLU A 104 -24.52 27.91 -17.53
N ILE A 105 -24.12 26.74 -17.02
CA ILE A 105 -22.92 26.00 -17.44
C ILE A 105 -23.30 24.54 -17.62
N ASN A 106 -23.07 24.02 -18.82
CA ASN A 106 -23.34 22.63 -19.15
C ASN A 106 -22.02 21.88 -19.36
N PHE A 107 -21.88 20.71 -18.73
CA PHE A 107 -20.71 19.86 -18.87
C PHE A 107 -21.00 18.69 -19.78
N THR A 108 -20.08 18.43 -20.71
CA THR A 108 -20.10 17.21 -21.52
C THR A 108 -18.91 16.36 -21.07
N MET A 109 -19.17 15.21 -20.46
CA MET A 109 -18.17 14.32 -19.93
C MET A 109 -18.00 13.09 -20.81
N GLU A 110 -16.77 12.64 -20.95
CA GLU A 110 -16.39 11.42 -21.66
C GLU A 110 -16.07 10.33 -20.65
N ASP A 111 -16.21 9.08 -21.05
CA ASP A 111 -15.75 7.96 -20.24
C ASP A 111 -14.26 8.11 -19.93
N GLN A 112 -13.94 7.87 -18.68
CA GLN A 112 -12.56 7.83 -18.23
C GLN A 112 -12.01 6.44 -18.56
N THR A 113 -11.28 6.32 -19.64
CA THR A 113 -10.25 5.28 -19.75
C THR A 113 -9.27 5.44 -18.61
N GLU A 114 -8.55 4.40 -18.20
CA GLU A 114 -7.45 4.53 -17.22
C GLU A 114 -6.57 5.69 -17.68
N THR A 115 -6.81 6.86 -17.10
CA THR A 115 -6.22 8.07 -17.63
C THR A 115 -4.85 8.20 -17.06
N MET A 116 -3.94 8.46 -17.93
CA MET A 116 -2.60 8.93 -17.66
C MET A 116 -2.56 10.21 -16.77
N ASP A 117 -3.72 10.75 -16.40
CA ASP A 117 -3.91 11.95 -15.59
C ASP A 117 -4.31 11.65 -14.12
N GLU A 118 -3.76 10.59 -13.55
CA GLU A 118 -3.98 10.23 -12.14
C GLU A 118 -3.39 11.29 -11.20
N VAL A 119 -4.14 11.63 -10.15
CA VAL A 119 -3.65 12.47 -9.05
C VAL A 119 -2.98 11.59 -8.01
N VAL A 120 -1.78 11.99 -7.59
CA VAL A 120 -0.98 11.30 -6.57
C VAL A 120 -0.58 12.24 -5.44
N VAL A 121 -0.41 11.70 -4.24
CA VAL A 121 -0.01 12.45 -3.04
C VAL A 121 1.40 12.10 -2.59
N SER A 122 1.84 10.88 -2.86
CA SER A 122 3.10 10.32 -2.32
C SER A 122 4.34 11.04 -2.84
N ALA A 123 4.28 11.64 -4.04
CA ALA A 123 5.42 12.30 -4.67
C ALA A 123 5.99 13.47 -3.85
N THR A 124 5.12 14.30 -3.26
CA THR A 124 5.49 15.54 -2.57
C THR A 124 4.72 15.78 -1.27
N ARG A 125 3.92 14.83 -0.80
CA ARG A 125 2.90 14.98 0.26
C ARG A 125 1.85 16.06 -0.05
N ASN A 126 1.72 16.45 -1.31
CA ASN A 126 0.67 17.33 -1.82
C ASN A 126 0.03 16.67 -3.04
N GLU A 127 -1.25 16.92 -3.26
CA GLU A 127 -1.94 16.44 -4.46
C GLU A 127 -1.28 17.01 -5.73
N THR A 128 -0.89 16.15 -6.63
CA THR A 128 -0.25 16.53 -7.90
C THR A 128 -0.61 15.54 -9.00
N ASN A 129 -0.67 16.03 -10.24
CA ASN A 129 -0.88 15.17 -11.38
C ASN A 129 0.35 14.28 -11.63
N LYS A 130 0.15 12.96 -11.74
CA LYS A 130 1.19 11.93 -11.94
C LYS A 130 2.10 12.23 -13.13
N LYS A 131 1.53 12.63 -14.27
CA LYS A 131 2.28 12.96 -15.49
C LYS A 131 3.24 14.11 -15.27
N SER A 132 2.90 15.07 -14.41
CA SER A 132 3.68 16.29 -14.16
C SER A 132 4.64 16.22 -12.97
N THR A 133 4.60 15.15 -12.14
CA THR A 133 5.50 15.03 -10.98
C THR A 133 6.93 14.69 -11.38
N ALA A 134 7.89 15.19 -10.60
CA ALA A 134 9.32 14.90 -10.77
C ALA A 134 9.71 13.51 -10.23
N THR A 135 8.89 12.92 -9.37
CA THR A 135 9.10 11.58 -8.82
C THR A 135 8.21 10.59 -9.57
N ILE A 136 8.74 9.42 -9.92
CA ILE A 136 7.92 8.34 -10.49
C ILE A 136 7.03 7.77 -9.38
N VAL A 137 5.72 7.75 -9.63
CA VAL A 137 4.73 7.10 -8.77
C VAL A 137 3.95 6.11 -9.63
N ASN A 138 4.03 4.83 -9.28
CA ASN A 138 3.18 3.81 -9.86
C ASN A 138 1.86 3.77 -9.07
N VAL A 139 0.75 3.61 -9.78
CA VAL A 139 -0.58 3.56 -9.16
C VAL A 139 -1.24 2.25 -9.51
N ALA A 140 -1.63 1.50 -8.48
CA ALA A 140 -2.52 0.35 -8.60
C ALA A 140 -3.94 0.80 -8.24
N SER A 141 -4.82 0.81 -9.21
CA SER A 141 -6.22 1.24 -9.04
C SER A 141 -7.12 0.10 -8.54
N ALA A 142 -8.30 0.44 -8.02
CA ALA A 142 -9.33 -0.55 -7.69
C ALA A 142 -9.70 -1.45 -8.88
N LYS A 143 -9.59 -0.94 -10.12
CA LYS A 143 -9.85 -1.69 -11.35
C LYS A 143 -8.83 -2.81 -11.58
N LEU A 144 -7.53 -2.56 -11.24
CA LEU A 144 -6.52 -3.60 -11.28
C LEU A 144 -6.88 -4.74 -10.32
N PHE A 145 -7.31 -4.43 -9.10
CA PHE A 145 -7.73 -5.44 -8.12
C PHE A 145 -8.90 -6.28 -8.62
N GLU A 146 -9.87 -5.64 -9.26
CA GLU A 146 -11.01 -6.33 -9.87
C GLU A 146 -10.57 -7.21 -11.05
N SER A 147 -9.73 -6.71 -11.96
CA SER A 147 -9.32 -7.45 -13.17
C SER A 147 -8.46 -8.68 -12.87
N THR A 148 -7.65 -8.64 -11.82
CA THR A 148 -6.79 -9.74 -11.40
C THR A 148 -7.45 -10.69 -10.38
N ALA A 149 -8.72 -10.47 -10.05
CA ALA A 149 -9.45 -11.24 -9.01
C ALA A 149 -8.69 -11.29 -7.67
N SER A 150 -7.95 -10.23 -7.33
CA SER A 150 -7.17 -10.15 -6.10
C SER A 150 -8.09 -10.02 -4.89
N THR A 151 -7.90 -10.85 -3.89
CA THR A 151 -8.69 -10.86 -2.65
C THR A 151 -8.03 -10.06 -1.53
N ASN A 152 -6.73 -9.81 -1.64
CA ASN A 152 -5.94 -9.00 -0.70
C ASN A 152 -4.99 -8.06 -1.45
N LEU A 153 -4.37 -7.14 -0.71
CA LEU A 153 -3.45 -6.16 -1.26
C LEU A 153 -2.19 -6.81 -1.86
N ALA A 154 -1.64 -7.83 -1.21
CA ALA A 154 -0.41 -8.49 -1.65
C ALA A 154 -0.55 -9.06 -3.07
N GLU A 155 -1.63 -9.80 -3.36
CA GLU A 155 -1.87 -10.37 -4.69
C GLU A 155 -1.86 -9.30 -5.79
N SER A 156 -2.46 -8.14 -5.54
CA SER A 156 -2.55 -7.07 -6.54
C SER A 156 -1.23 -6.33 -6.76
N MET A 157 -0.37 -6.27 -5.74
CA MET A 157 0.94 -5.60 -5.85
C MET A 157 1.90 -6.37 -6.74
N ALA A 158 1.71 -7.67 -6.98
CA ALA A 158 2.48 -8.45 -7.92
C ALA A 158 2.36 -7.96 -9.39
N PHE A 159 1.31 -7.18 -9.71
CA PHE A 159 1.07 -6.60 -11.04
C PHE A 159 1.53 -5.14 -11.14
N GLN A 160 2.62 -4.80 -10.45
CA GLN A 160 3.23 -3.47 -10.51
C GLN A 160 4.72 -3.57 -10.91
N PRO A 161 5.23 -2.62 -11.71
CA PRO A 161 6.60 -2.66 -12.20
C PRO A 161 7.61 -2.57 -11.05
N GLY A 162 8.63 -3.44 -11.07
CA GLY A 162 9.66 -3.49 -10.04
C GLY A 162 9.23 -4.10 -8.71
N LEU A 163 7.99 -4.61 -8.61
CA LEU A 163 7.47 -5.26 -7.42
C LEU A 163 7.36 -6.78 -7.60
N ARG A 164 7.58 -7.50 -6.53
CA ARG A 164 7.36 -8.94 -6.44
C ARG A 164 6.82 -9.29 -5.06
N VAL A 165 5.85 -10.18 -5.02
CA VAL A 165 5.27 -10.70 -3.79
C VAL A 165 5.62 -12.17 -3.67
N GLU A 166 6.02 -12.60 -2.49
CA GLU A 166 6.37 -13.98 -2.21
C GLU A 166 5.90 -14.44 -0.83
N ASN A 167 5.65 -15.72 -0.68
CA ASN A 167 5.56 -16.38 0.62
C ASN A 167 6.97 -16.71 1.10
N THR A 168 7.28 -16.43 2.35
CA THR A 168 8.61 -16.66 2.94
C THR A 168 8.62 -17.74 4.02
N CYS A 169 7.44 -18.24 4.43
CA CYS A 169 7.32 -19.30 5.41
C CYS A 169 6.05 -20.13 5.15
N GLY A 170 6.16 -21.42 4.98
CA GLY A 170 5.02 -22.33 4.75
C GLY A 170 4.14 -22.49 5.99
N ASN A 171 4.72 -22.51 7.19
CA ASN A 171 3.99 -22.76 8.42
C ASN A 171 3.22 -21.53 8.93
N CYS A 172 3.74 -20.31 8.76
CA CYS A 172 3.07 -19.07 9.23
C CYS A 172 2.34 -18.31 8.12
N GLY A 173 2.63 -18.62 6.86
CA GLY A 173 2.06 -17.91 5.72
C GLY A 173 2.48 -16.44 5.64
N ALA A 174 3.73 -16.14 6.00
CA ALA A 174 4.27 -14.78 5.93
C ALA A 174 4.47 -14.34 4.49
N VAL A 175 3.83 -13.22 4.11
CA VAL A 175 3.88 -12.65 2.78
C VAL A 175 4.72 -11.39 2.76
N GLN A 176 5.73 -11.35 1.91
CA GLN A 176 6.61 -10.18 1.73
C GLN A 176 6.42 -9.53 0.37
N LEU A 177 6.45 -8.18 0.38
CA LEU A 177 6.52 -7.37 -0.83
C LEU A 177 7.96 -6.89 -1.03
N ARG A 178 8.58 -7.29 -2.13
CA ARG A 178 9.91 -6.83 -2.54
C ARG A 178 9.81 -5.71 -3.56
N ILE A 179 10.58 -4.64 -3.35
CA ILE A 179 10.68 -3.51 -4.29
C ILE A 179 12.09 -3.48 -4.87
N ASN A 180 12.21 -3.60 -6.20
CA ASN A 180 13.50 -3.66 -6.89
C ASN A 180 14.46 -4.70 -6.27
N GLY A 181 13.93 -5.87 -5.86
CA GLY A 181 14.69 -6.96 -5.24
C GLY A 181 15.08 -6.74 -3.78
N LEU A 182 14.81 -5.60 -3.19
CA LEU A 182 14.99 -5.37 -1.75
C LEU A 182 13.83 -5.98 -0.97
N GLU A 183 14.13 -6.57 0.18
CA GLU A 183 13.18 -7.24 1.06
C GLU A 183 12.10 -6.31 1.59
N GLY A 184 10.98 -6.88 2.05
CA GLY A 184 9.84 -6.13 2.58
C GLY A 184 10.19 -5.16 3.70
N GLN A 185 11.14 -5.53 4.53
CA GLN A 185 11.68 -4.72 5.62
C GLN A 185 12.32 -3.37 5.17
N TYR A 186 12.67 -3.23 3.89
CA TYR A 186 13.17 -1.99 3.30
C TYR A 186 12.07 -1.11 2.70
N SER A 187 10.82 -1.53 2.80
CA SER A 187 9.68 -0.84 2.23
C SER A 187 8.80 -0.23 3.33
N GLN A 188 8.57 1.09 3.25
CA GLN A 188 7.67 1.77 4.17
C GLN A 188 6.23 1.65 3.67
N ILE A 189 5.37 1.01 4.46
CA ILE A 189 3.95 0.93 4.18
C ILE A 189 3.23 2.05 4.94
N LEU A 190 2.37 2.78 4.22
CA LEU A 190 1.62 3.91 4.74
C LEU A 190 0.12 3.69 4.50
N LEU A 191 -0.70 4.20 5.40
CA LEU A 191 -2.13 4.38 5.19
C LEU A 191 -2.44 5.89 5.16
N ASP A 192 -2.98 6.37 4.05
CA ASP A 192 -3.23 7.81 3.82
C ASP A 192 -2.02 8.70 4.16
N SER A 193 -0.83 8.30 3.71
CA SER A 193 0.46 9.00 3.93
C SER A 193 0.93 9.05 5.38
N SER A 194 0.35 8.25 6.26
CA SER A 194 0.77 8.13 7.67
C SER A 194 1.36 6.74 7.91
N PRO A 195 2.56 6.61 8.47
CA PRO A 195 3.12 5.32 8.85
C PRO A 195 2.36 4.80 10.08
N ILE A 196 1.45 3.86 9.86
CA ILE A 196 0.70 3.21 10.95
C ILE A 196 1.09 1.75 11.13
N PHE A 197 1.81 1.19 10.15
CA PHE A 197 2.35 -0.14 10.30
C PHE A 197 3.55 -0.07 11.26
N SER A 198 3.34 -0.66 12.42
CA SER A 198 4.34 -0.82 13.47
C SER A 198 5.38 -1.88 13.08
N SER A 199 6.35 -2.08 13.95
CA SER A 199 7.29 -3.21 13.85
C SER A 199 6.59 -4.57 13.70
N LEU A 200 5.39 -4.72 14.27
CA LEU A 200 4.63 -5.99 14.31
C LEU A 200 3.74 -6.22 13.08
N ALA A 201 3.39 -5.18 12.33
CA ALA A 201 2.49 -5.31 11.18
C ALA A 201 3.23 -5.52 9.84
N GLY A 202 4.56 -5.61 9.86
CA GLY A 202 5.39 -5.69 8.66
C GLY A 202 5.22 -7.00 7.89
N VAL A 203 5.00 -8.11 8.59
CA VAL A 203 4.92 -9.46 8.00
C VAL A 203 3.51 -9.78 7.50
N TYR A 204 2.47 -9.49 8.27
CA TYR A 204 1.09 -9.90 7.96
C TYR A 204 0.21 -8.77 7.41
N GLY A 205 0.61 -7.52 7.58
CA GLY A 205 -0.23 -6.34 7.32
C GLY A 205 -0.78 -6.22 5.89
N LEU A 206 -0.06 -6.72 4.89
CA LEU A 206 -0.52 -6.67 3.50
C LEU A 206 -1.73 -7.56 3.20
N GLU A 207 -1.91 -8.66 3.93
CA GLU A 207 -3.07 -9.54 3.78
C GLU A 207 -4.26 -9.11 4.65
N GLN A 208 -4.00 -8.35 5.72
CA GLN A 208 -5.00 -7.94 6.71
C GLN A 208 -5.91 -6.81 6.22
N LEU A 209 -5.45 -5.99 5.27
CA LEU A 209 -6.22 -4.86 4.76
C LEU A 209 -7.18 -5.30 3.65
N PRO A 210 -8.50 -5.09 3.83
CA PRO A 210 -9.49 -5.42 2.82
C PRO A 210 -9.34 -4.52 1.59
N VAL A 211 -9.24 -5.13 0.41
CA VAL A 211 -9.19 -4.41 -0.89
C VAL A 211 -10.36 -3.45 -1.05
N ALA A 212 -11.50 -3.80 -0.45
CA ALA A 212 -12.72 -3.00 -0.52
C ALA A 212 -12.60 -1.59 0.07
N MET A 213 -11.71 -1.37 1.05
CA MET A 213 -11.47 -0.03 1.61
C MET A 213 -10.49 0.79 0.78
N ILE A 214 -9.80 0.18 -0.17
CA ILE A 214 -8.72 0.81 -0.92
C ILE A 214 -9.27 1.53 -2.16
N GLU A 215 -8.95 2.81 -2.32
CA GLU A 215 -9.18 3.59 -3.54
C GLU A 215 -8.11 3.28 -4.57
N ARG A 216 -6.85 3.40 -4.16
CA ARG A 216 -5.66 3.11 -4.94
C ARG A 216 -4.46 2.90 -4.04
N VAL A 217 -3.42 2.31 -4.59
CA VAL A 217 -2.11 2.20 -3.94
C VAL A 217 -1.09 2.95 -4.77
N GLU A 218 -0.37 3.86 -4.13
CA GLU A 218 0.70 4.63 -4.75
C GLU A 218 2.06 4.06 -4.32
N VAL A 219 2.88 3.69 -5.29
CA VAL A 219 4.20 3.10 -5.04
C VAL A 219 5.29 4.02 -5.57
N ILE A 220 6.20 4.42 -4.68
CA ILE A 220 7.46 5.09 -5.01
C ILE A 220 8.57 4.06 -4.85
N ARG A 221 9.38 3.90 -5.87
CA ARG A 221 10.55 3.03 -5.85
C ARG A 221 11.82 3.83 -5.54
N GLY A 222 12.76 3.20 -4.83
CA GLY A 222 13.97 3.87 -4.33
C GLY A 222 13.72 4.65 -3.04
N GLY A 223 14.73 5.31 -2.50
CA GLY A 223 14.69 5.92 -1.17
C GLY A 223 13.57 6.95 -0.98
N GLY A 224 12.72 6.73 0.02
CA GLY A 224 11.59 7.59 0.40
C GLY A 224 11.78 8.32 1.73
N SER A 225 12.89 8.08 2.45
CA SER A 225 13.10 8.56 3.81
C SER A 225 13.11 10.09 3.94
N ALA A 226 13.43 10.80 2.87
CA ALA A 226 13.37 12.25 2.82
C ALA A 226 11.97 12.85 3.07
N LEU A 227 10.91 12.05 2.92
CA LEU A 227 9.53 12.46 3.24
C LEU A 227 8.92 11.61 4.36
N PHE A 228 9.22 10.32 4.38
CA PHE A 228 8.47 9.34 5.19
C PHE A 228 9.29 8.75 6.34
N GLY A 229 10.57 9.12 6.47
CA GLY A 229 11.42 8.74 7.61
C GLY A 229 12.06 7.36 7.47
N SER A 230 12.30 6.69 8.60
CA SER A 230 12.95 5.38 8.68
C SER A 230 12.24 4.32 7.83
N ASN A 231 12.97 3.29 7.41
CA ASN A 231 12.52 2.09 6.68
C ASN A 231 12.13 2.32 5.20
N ALA A 232 12.07 3.55 4.71
CA ALA A 232 11.80 3.85 3.30
C ALA A 232 13.10 3.79 2.46
N ILE A 233 13.81 2.67 2.49
CA ILE A 233 15.06 2.42 1.76
C ILE A 233 14.77 1.93 0.33
N GLY A 234 14.01 0.86 0.20
CA GLY A 234 13.63 0.25 -1.08
C GLY A 234 12.50 0.99 -1.78
N GLY A 235 11.61 1.59 -0.99
CA GLY A 235 10.48 2.34 -1.50
C GLY A 235 9.41 2.66 -0.47
N VAL A 236 8.32 3.20 -0.98
CA VAL A 236 7.13 3.55 -0.19
C VAL A 236 5.90 2.97 -0.89
N VAL A 237 5.06 2.29 -0.13
CA VAL A 237 3.73 1.81 -0.56
C VAL A 237 2.69 2.59 0.24
N ASN A 238 2.00 3.52 -0.39
CA ASN A 238 1.01 4.36 0.25
C ASN A 238 -0.40 3.93 -0.16
N ILE A 239 -1.12 3.36 0.76
CA ILE A 239 -2.48 2.89 0.59
C ILE A 239 -3.42 4.06 0.82
N ILE A 240 -4.15 4.46 -0.21
CA ILE A 240 -5.15 5.53 -0.16
C ILE A 240 -6.52 4.90 0.01
N THR A 241 -7.21 5.26 1.07
CA THR A 241 -8.52 4.71 1.40
C THR A 241 -9.65 5.45 0.70
N LYS A 242 -10.76 4.74 0.41
CA LYS A 242 -11.93 5.31 -0.25
C LYS A 242 -12.56 6.42 0.56
N GLU A 243 -12.90 7.51 -0.12
CA GLU A 243 -13.68 8.60 0.45
C GLU A 243 -15.16 8.47 0.05
N PRO A 244 -16.11 8.71 0.96
CA PRO A 244 -17.54 8.69 0.63
C PRO A 244 -17.87 9.89 -0.28
N LEU A 245 -18.12 9.63 -1.56
CA LEU A 245 -18.42 10.66 -2.57
C LEU A 245 -19.90 10.68 -2.95
N ARG A 246 -20.57 9.53 -2.88
CA ARG A 246 -21.98 9.32 -3.23
C ARG A 246 -22.59 8.20 -2.38
N ASN A 247 -23.90 8.17 -2.28
CA ASN A 247 -24.60 7.06 -1.66
C ASN A 247 -24.43 5.80 -2.48
N SER A 248 -24.01 4.71 -1.85
CA SER A 248 -23.85 3.40 -2.50
C SER A 248 -23.80 2.31 -1.45
N LEU A 249 -24.19 1.10 -1.85
CA LEU A 249 -24.05 -0.12 -1.06
C LEU A 249 -23.53 -1.22 -1.97
N SER A 250 -22.58 -2.02 -1.49
CA SER A 250 -22.01 -3.15 -2.23
C SER A 250 -21.83 -4.34 -1.30
N LEU A 251 -22.34 -5.49 -1.73
CA LEU A 251 -22.12 -6.79 -1.10
C LEU A 251 -21.42 -7.68 -2.11
N SER A 252 -20.31 -8.27 -1.77
CA SER A 252 -19.61 -9.25 -2.61
C SER A 252 -19.26 -10.51 -1.85
N HIS A 253 -19.33 -11.63 -2.53
CA HIS A 253 -18.87 -12.92 -2.04
C HIS A 253 -18.09 -13.62 -3.14
N THR A 254 -16.92 -14.16 -2.80
CA THR A 254 -16.08 -14.95 -3.70
C THR A 254 -15.62 -16.20 -2.97
N THR A 255 -15.81 -17.36 -3.61
CA THR A 255 -15.28 -18.65 -3.18
C THR A 255 -14.13 -19.02 -4.09
N ASN A 256 -12.97 -19.29 -3.51
CA ASN A 256 -11.80 -19.85 -4.16
C ASN A 256 -11.70 -21.32 -3.75
N ILE A 257 -11.47 -22.22 -4.69
CA ILE A 257 -11.33 -23.66 -4.45
C ILE A 257 -9.99 -24.08 -5.04
N MET A 258 -9.08 -24.54 -4.20
CA MET A 258 -7.78 -25.08 -4.62
C MET A 258 -7.97 -26.45 -5.27
N GLU A 259 -6.99 -26.93 -6.02
CA GLU A 259 -7.08 -28.21 -6.75
C GLU A 259 -7.33 -29.42 -5.82
N SER A 260 -6.84 -29.37 -4.59
CA SER A 260 -7.11 -30.36 -3.54
C SER A 260 -8.56 -30.42 -3.05
N GLY A 261 -9.33 -29.36 -3.27
CA GLY A 261 -10.68 -29.18 -2.75
C GLY A 261 -10.77 -28.22 -1.55
N ASP A 262 -9.62 -27.79 -0.99
CA ASP A 262 -9.57 -26.80 0.09
C ASP A 262 -10.09 -25.46 -0.40
N ALA A 263 -10.84 -24.75 0.46
CA ALA A 263 -11.59 -23.58 0.07
C ALA A 263 -11.14 -22.31 0.81
N GLU A 264 -11.31 -21.17 0.15
CA GLU A 264 -11.25 -19.85 0.76
C GLU A 264 -12.53 -19.07 0.43
N PHE A 265 -13.19 -18.56 1.45
CA PHE A 265 -14.39 -17.76 1.34
C PHE A 265 -14.05 -16.29 1.69
N ASN A 266 -14.42 -15.37 0.81
CA ASN A 266 -14.23 -13.95 1.03
C ASN A 266 -15.56 -13.22 0.84
N THR A 267 -16.08 -12.63 1.92
CA THR A 267 -17.34 -11.86 1.90
C THR A 267 -17.06 -10.44 2.36
N SER A 268 -17.46 -9.43 1.57
CA SER A 268 -17.33 -8.03 1.95
C SER A 268 -18.63 -7.26 1.78
N LEU A 269 -18.90 -6.36 2.73
CA LEU A 269 -20.01 -5.42 2.72
C LEU A 269 -19.46 -4.00 2.86
N ASN A 270 -19.83 -3.12 1.93
CA ASN A 270 -19.36 -1.74 1.92
C ASN A 270 -20.54 -0.79 1.67
N GLY A 271 -20.56 0.31 2.39
CA GLY A 271 -21.58 1.34 2.23
C GLY A 271 -21.02 2.74 2.30
N SER A 272 -21.45 3.61 1.42
CA SER A 272 -21.10 5.03 1.38
C SER A 272 -22.38 5.85 1.54
N PHE A 273 -22.39 6.75 2.49
CA PHE A 273 -23.52 7.63 2.81
C PHE A 273 -23.03 9.06 2.88
N VAL A 274 -23.68 9.94 2.14
CA VAL A 274 -23.30 11.35 2.03
C VAL A 274 -24.53 12.22 2.24
N SER A 275 -24.39 13.26 3.05
CA SER A 275 -25.47 14.23 3.27
C SER A 275 -25.78 15.00 1.98
N ASP A 276 -27.03 15.45 1.80
CA ASP A 276 -27.49 16.17 0.62
C ASP A 276 -26.68 17.45 0.35
N ASP A 277 -26.24 18.13 1.42
CA ASP A 277 -25.40 19.32 1.35
C ASP A 277 -23.89 18.99 1.18
N ARG A 278 -23.53 17.70 1.14
CA ARG A 278 -22.15 17.17 1.07
C ARG A 278 -21.19 17.72 2.12
N ARG A 279 -21.69 18.18 3.23
CA ARG A 279 -20.87 18.61 4.36
C ARG A 279 -20.36 17.44 5.17
N ALA A 280 -21.07 16.32 5.15
CA ALA A 280 -20.69 15.11 5.86
C ALA A 280 -20.81 13.87 4.95
N GLY A 281 -19.96 12.92 5.17
CA GLY A 281 -20.05 11.61 4.54
C GLY A 281 -19.38 10.56 5.39
N VAL A 282 -19.87 9.31 5.30
CA VAL A 282 -19.27 8.15 5.95
C VAL A 282 -19.22 6.97 4.98
N TYR A 283 -18.08 6.32 4.92
CA TYR A 283 -17.85 5.04 4.25
C TYR A 283 -17.69 3.98 5.33
N LEU A 284 -18.52 2.96 5.28
CA LEU A 284 -18.48 1.80 6.16
C LEU A 284 -17.96 0.61 5.37
N PHE A 285 -17.13 -0.21 5.97
CA PHE A 285 -16.64 -1.43 5.36
C PHE A 285 -16.56 -2.58 6.36
N GLY A 286 -16.81 -3.78 5.87
CA GLY A 286 -16.66 -5.01 6.61
C GLY A 286 -16.22 -6.14 5.69
N MET A 287 -15.42 -7.07 6.21
CA MET A 287 -14.94 -8.25 5.50
C MET A 287 -14.82 -9.43 6.44
N VAL A 288 -15.16 -10.60 5.94
CA VAL A 288 -14.83 -11.89 6.54
C VAL A 288 -14.12 -12.71 5.47
N LYS A 289 -12.94 -13.21 5.83
CA LYS A 289 -12.14 -14.13 5.02
C LYS A 289 -11.90 -15.38 5.84
N ASP A 290 -12.25 -16.54 5.29
CA ASP A 290 -12.09 -17.86 5.90
C ASP A 290 -11.39 -18.76 4.89
N ARG A 291 -10.22 -19.31 5.24
CA ARG A 291 -9.39 -20.11 4.37
C ARG A 291 -9.01 -21.41 5.08
N ASP A 292 -9.27 -22.53 4.43
CA ASP A 292 -8.79 -23.85 4.84
C ASP A 292 -7.26 -23.92 4.71
N ALA A 293 -6.63 -24.78 5.51
CA ALA A 293 -5.23 -25.12 5.36
C ALA A 293 -5.03 -25.98 4.10
N TYR A 294 -3.88 -25.81 3.42
CA TYR A 294 -3.53 -26.57 2.24
C TYR A 294 -2.21 -27.32 2.45
N ASP A 295 -2.21 -28.60 2.12
CA ASP A 295 -1.08 -29.52 2.15
C ASP A 295 -0.85 -30.05 0.72
N ARG A 296 0.23 -29.63 0.06
CA ARG A 296 0.53 -29.93 -1.34
C ARG A 296 0.90 -31.39 -1.56
N ASN A 297 1.69 -31.92 -0.65
CA ASN A 297 2.34 -33.23 -0.81
C ASN A 297 1.66 -34.34 -0.04
N GLY A 298 0.64 -34.05 0.79
CA GLY A 298 -0.14 -35.00 1.57
C GLY A 298 0.62 -35.59 2.74
N ASP A 299 1.61 -34.88 3.28
CA ASP A 299 2.43 -35.38 4.40
C ASP A 299 1.83 -35.04 5.78
N GLY A 300 0.72 -34.32 5.81
CA GLY A 300 0.02 -33.89 7.02
C GLY A 300 0.51 -32.55 7.58
N PHE A 301 1.45 -31.87 6.91
CA PHE A 301 1.93 -30.54 7.25
C PHE A 301 1.46 -29.52 6.21
N THR A 302 1.04 -28.37 6.66
CA THR A 302 0.51 -27.34 5.77
C THR A 302 1.60 -26.61 5.00
N ASP A 303 1.33 -26.26 3.75
CA ASP A 303 2.13 -25.37 2.90
C ASP A 303 1.45 -24.00 2.75
N ILE A 304 0.12 -23.92 2.99
CA ILE A 304 -0.63 -22.68 3.17
C ILE A 304 -1.45 -22.81 4.45
N THR A 305 -1.33 -21.81 5.31
CA THR A 305 -1.99 -21.79 6.63
C THR A 305 -3.51 -21.67 6.51
N SER A 306 -4.23 -22.25 7.47
CA SER A 306 -5.62 -21.84 7.71
C SER A 306 -5.67 -20.40 8.21
N MET A 307 -6.76 -19.68 7.88
CA MET A 307 -6.93 -18.30 8.28
C MET A 307 -8.40 -17.96 8.48
N LEU A 308 -8.70 -17.24 9.56
CA LEU A 308 -9.99 -16.58 9.76
C LEU A 308 -9.77 -15.13 10.11
N ALA A 309 -10.04 -14.23 9.15
CA ALA A 309 -9.90 -12.80 9.33
C ALA A 309 -11.26 -12.08 9.28
N ARG A 310 -11.49 -11.18 10.23
CA ARG A 310 -12.69 -10.35 10.31
C ARG A 310 -12.28 -8.91 10.46
N THR A 311 -12.74 -8.07 9.55
CA THR A 311 -12.44 -6.63 9.54
C THR A 311 -13.72 -5.85 9.52
N ILE A 312 -13.79 -4.79 10.33
CA ILE A 312 -14.84 -3.79 10.29
C ILE A 312 -14.23 -2.41 10.50
N GLY A 313 -14.77 -1.41 9.81
CA GLY A 313 -14.30 -0.06 10.00
C GLY A 313 -15.16 0.98 9.32
N PHE A 314 -14.77 2.24 9.55
CA PHE A 314 -15.37 3.38 8.89
C PHE A 314 -14.34 4.44 8.57
N ARG A 315 -14.64 5.26 7.56
CA ARG A 315 -14.00 6.53 7.26
C ARG A 315 -15.07 7.58 7.05
N GLY A 316 -15.00 8.68 7.79
CA GLY A 316 -15.95 9.76 7.68
C GLY A 316 -15.27 11.10 7.51
N TYR A 317 -15.96 12.05 6.87
CA TYR A 317 -15.52 13.42 6.82
C TYR A 317 -16.63 14.39 7.25
N TYR A 318 -16.19 15.53 7.76
CA TYR A 318 -17.05 16.68 8.01
C TYR A 318 -16.37 17.97 7.54
N LYS A 319 -17.03 18.71 6.63
CA LYS A 319 -16.57 20.02 6.17
C LYS A 319 -17.00 21.08 7.18
N THR A 320 -16.05 21.53 8.00
CA THR A 320 -16.30 22.55 9.02
C THR A 320 -16.55 23.92 8.39
N SER A 321 -15.98 24.16 7.20
CA SER A 321 -16.22 25.34 6.34
C SER A 321 -16.03 24.98 4.88
N ALA A 322 -16.21 25.94 3.98
CA ALA A 322 -15.91 25.77 2.56
C ALA A 322 -14.43 25.45 2.27
N THR A 323 -13.54 25.78 3.19
CA THR A 323 -12.08 25.63 3.04
C THR A 323 -11.46 24.69 4.08
N SER A 324 -12.26 24.02 4.88
CA SER A 324 -11.77 23.20 6.00
C SER A 324 -12.53 21.88 6.09
N LYS A 325 -11.79 20.79 6.18
CA LYS A 325 -12.31 19.41 6.26
C LYS A 325 -11.65 18.66 7.40
N LEU A 326 -12.46 18.01 8.23
CA LEU A 326 -12.05 17.04 9.23
C LEU A 326 -12.34 15.64 8.68
N THR A 327 -11.39 14.72 8.78
CA THR A 327 -11.56 13.31 8.42
C THR A 327 -11.21 12.45 9.61
N ALA A 328 -12.06 11.46 9.91
CA ALA A 328 -11.84 10.47 10.96
C ALA A 328 -11.95 9.06 10.38
N GLU A 329 -11.11 8.16 10.84
CA GLU A 329 -11.08 6.77 10.42
C GLU A 329 -10.87 5.87 11.64
N TYR A 330 -11.51 4.71 11.62
CA TYR A 330 -11.27 3.63 12.55
C TYR A 330 -11.48 2.29 11.88
N HIS A 331 -10.63 1.32 12.23
CA HIS A 331 -10.81 -0.07 11.86
C HIS A 331 -10.41 -1.01 13.00
N HIS A 332 -11.08 -2.14 13.02
CA HIS A 332 -10.79 -3.28 13.88
C HIS A 332 -10.59 -4.50 13.00
N ILE A 333 -9.49 -5.23 13.26
CA ILE A 333 -9.14 -6.48 12.58
C ILE A 333 -8.90 -7.54 13.66
N SER A 334 -9.58 -8.69 13.51
CA SER A 334 -9.31 -9.92 14.26
C SER A 334 -8.88 -10.97 13.26
N GLU A 335 -7.69 -11.55 13.44
CA GLU A 335 -7.15 -12.55 12.52
C GLU A 335 -6.55 -13.70 13.29
N PHE A 336 -7.04 -14.89 13.01
CA PHE A 336 -6.48 -16.16 13.45
C PHE A 336 -5.78 -16.84 12.28
N ARG A 337 -4.56 -17.36 12.49
CA ARG A 337 -3.80 -18.19 11.55
C ARG A 337 -3.25 -19.42 12.27
N ARG A 338 -3.22 -20.54 11.54
CA ARG A 338 -2.68 -21.80 12.03
C ARG A 338 -2.04 -22.59 10.90
N GLY A 339 -0.76 -22.94 11.06
CA GLY A 339 -0.03 -23.86 10.17
C GLY A 339 0.75 -24.90 10.93
N GLY A 340 1.38 -25.84 10.22
CA GLY A 340 2.05 -27.03 10.72
C GLY A 340 1.18 -28.28 10.59
N ASP A 341 1.31 -29.22 11.49
CA ASP A 341 0.50 -30.46 11.52
C ASP A 341 -0.63 -30.39 12.56
N GLN A 342 -1.50 -31.40 12.57
CA GLN A 342 -2.58 -31.57 13.55
C GLN A 342 -3.41 -30.31 13.73
N ILE A 343 -3.87 -29.71 12.64
CA ILE A 343 -4.55 -28.40 12.60
C ILE A 343 -5.74 -28.29 13.56
N ASP A 344 -6.48 -29.37 13.75
CA ASP A 344 -7.67 -29.44 14.61
C ASP A 344 -7.37 -29.59 16.11
N LEU A 345 -6.10 -29.83 16.47
CA LEU A 345 -5.67 -29.97 17.85
C LEU A 345 -5.05 -28.69 18.40
N PRO A 346 -5.01 -28.52 19.75
CA PRO A 346 -4.24 -27.44 20.36
C PRO A 346 -2.78 -27.46 19.86
N PRO A 347 -2.15 -26.29 19.60
CA PRO A 347 -0.87 -26.23 18.91
C PRO A 347 0.27 -26.97 19.62
N HIS A 348 0.26 -27.05 20.94
CA HIS A 348 1.24 -27.81 21.73
C HIS A 348 1.10 -29.34 21.63
N MET A 349 0.10 -29.82 20.91
CA MET A 349 -0.07 -31.26 20.62
C MET A 349 0.46 -31.63 19.24
N ALA A 350 0.80 -30.69 18.44
CA ALA A 350 1.36 -30.83 17.10
C ALA A 350 2.88 -31.03 17.16
N GLU A 351 3.45 -31.71 16.18
CA GLU A 351 4.91 -31.84 16.04
C GLU A 351 5.54 -30.53 15.64
N ILE A 352 4.91 -29.82 14.69
CA ILE A 352 5.23 -28.43 14.35
C ILE A 352 3.93 -27.63 14.35
N ALA A 353 3.92 -26.51 15.06
CA ALA A 353 2.80 -25.58 15.01
C ALA A 353 3.26 -24.13 15.02
N GLU A 354 2.72 -23.37 14.10
CA GLU A 354 2.79 -21.91 14.11
C GLU A 354 1.37 -21.36 14.12
N GLN A 355 1.01 -20.68 15.20
CA GLN A 355 -0.32 -20.13 15.40
C GLN A 355 -0.22 -18.69 15.87
N THR A 356 -1.04 -17.82 15.29
CA THR A 356 -1.17 -16.44 15.74
C THR A 356 -2.64 -16.02 15.82
N ASP A 357 -2.97 -15.26 16.86
CA ASP A 357 -4.26 -14.60 17.04
C ASP A 357 -3.99 -13.10 17.22
N HIS A 358 -4.33 -12.31 16.18
CA HIS A 358 -4.13 -10.88 16.15
C HIS A 358 -5.41 -10.13 16.45
N ASN A 359 -5.30 -9.12 17.31
CA ASN A 359 -6.34 -8.14 17.60
C ASN A 359 -5.79 -6.74 17.33
N ILE A 360 -6.22 -6.11 16.25
CA ILE A 360 -5.71 -4.85 15.77
C ILE A 360 -6.79 -3.79 15.84
N ASN A 361 -6.48 -2.66 16.47
CA ASN A 361 -7.34 -1.48 16.49
C ASN A 361 -6.52 -0.30 15.95
N GLY A 362 -6.96 0.27 14.84
CA GLY A 362 -6.30 1.38 14.19
C GLY A 362 -7.27 2.53 13.91
N GLY A 363 -6.73 3.74 13.83
CA GLY A 363 -7.54 4.88 13.44
C GLY A 363 -6.74 6.15 13.26
N SER A 364 -7.37 7.13 12.62
CA SER A 364 -6.74 8.42 12.34
C SER A 364 -7.72 9.57 12.45
N LEU A 365 -7.19 10.75 12.76
CA LEU A 365 -7.87 12.02 12.71
C LEU A 365 -7.02 12.99 11.91
N ARG A 366 -7.61 13.64 10.90
CA ARG A 366 -6.94 14.57 10.01
C ARG A 366 -7.74 15.83 9.81
N TRP A 367 -7.11 16.98 9.93
CA TRP A 367 -7.68 18.28 9.62
C TRP A 367 -6.92 18.92 8.47
N ASN A 368 -7.63 19.24 7.38
CA ASN A 368 -7.11 19.95 6.21
C ASN A 368 -7.73 21.36 6.16
N PHE A 369 -6.89 22.34 5.90
CA PHE A 369 -7.32 23.73 5.69
C PHE A 369 -6.64 24.30 4.45
N TYR A 370 -7.44 24.90 3.56
CA TYR A 370 -7.01 25.65 2.39
C TYR A 370 -7.42 27.11 2.57
N ALA A 371 -6.47 28.03 2.47
CA ALA A 371 -6.83 29.44 2.50
C ALA A 371 -7.66 29.85 1.28
N PRO A 372 -8.58 30.82 1.38
CA PRO A 372 -9.43 31.26 0.26
C PRO A 372 -8.65 31.73 -0.98
N ASN A 373 -7.39 32.17 -0.81
CA ASN A 373 -6.51 32.57 -1.91
C ASN A 373 -5.77 31.38 -2.56
N SER A 374 -6.07 30.14 -2.16
CA SER A 374 -5.46 28.87 -2.64
C SER A 374 -3.94 28.81 -2.54
N ARG A 375 -3.30 29.70 -1.74
CA ARG A 375 -1.84 29.74 -1.59
C ARG A 375 -1.33 29.01 -0.36
N HIS A 376 -2.15 28.89 0.68
CA HIS A 376 -1.76 28.27 1.93
C HIS A 376 -2.55 26.97 2.12
N PHE A 377 -1.85 25.92 2.42
CA PHE A 377 -2.42 24.63 2.81
C PHE A 377 -1.83 24.21 4.16
N VAL A 378 -2.69 23.80 5.07
CA VAL A 378 -2.32 23.23 6.38
C VAL A 378 -2.95 21.87 6.50
N ASN A 379 -2.17 20.89 6.91
CA ASN A 379 -2.61 19.56 7.27
C ASN A 379 -2.11 19.24 8.69
N VAL A 380 -3.00 18.84 9.57
CA VAL A 380 -2.65 18.33 10.92
C VAL A 380 -3.29 16.97 11.05
N TYR A 381 -2.52 15.98 11.50
CA TYR A 381 -3.01 14.62 11.62
C TYR A 381 -2.43 13.91 12.83
N THR A 382 -3.18 12.93 13.30
CA THR A 382 -2.73 11.91 14.23
C THR A 382 -3.28 10.57 13.80
N SER A 383 -2.46 9.54 13.86
CA SER A 383 -2.84 8.16 13.59
C SER A 383 -2.34 7.29 14.73
N ALA A 384 -3.11 6.33 15.15
CA ALA A 384 -2.71 5.40 16.20
C ALA A 384 -3.13 3.97 15.86
N GLN A 385 -2.33 3.00 16.27
CA GLN A 385 -2.61 1.58 16.13
C GLN A 385 -2.18 0.85 17.40
N SER A 386 -3.02 -0.09 17.84
CA SER A 386 -2.71 -1.03 18.91
C SER A 386 -2.88 -2.44 18.37
N ILE A 387 -1.86 -3.28 18.56
CA ILE A 387 -1.85 -4.68 18.15
C ILE A 387 -1.62 -5.52 19.41
N GLY A 388 -2.51 -6.49 19.65
CA GLY A 388 -2.28 -7.60 20.54
C GLY A 388 -2.12 -8.86 19.71
N ARG A 389 -1.10 -9.66 19.97
CA ARG A 389 -0.88 -10.95 19.33
C ARG A 389 -0.63 -12.01 20.41
N ASP A 390 -1.47 -13.01 20.47
CA ASP A 390 -1.16 -14.26 21.13
C ASP A 390 -0.57 -15.22 20.09
N SER A 391 0.55 -15.87 20.39
CA SER A 391 1.28 -16.71 19.45
C SER A 391 1.68 -18.03 20.06
N TYR A 392 1.87 -19.02 19.20
CA TYR A 392 2.55 -20.27 19.48
C TYR A 392 3.49 -20.56 18.32
N TYR A 393 4.78 -20.74 18.62
CA TYR A 393 5.82 -21.11 17.65
C TYR A 393 6.58 -22.30 18.20
N GLY A 394 6.08 -23.51 18.00
CA GLY A 394 6.61 -24.67 18.67
C GLY A 394 6.92 -25.84 17.76
N THR A 395 7.93 -26.61 18.17
CA THR A 395 8.33 -27.89 17.58
C THR A 395 8.40 -28.94 18.66
N GLY A 396 8.28 -30.25 18.30
CA GLY A 396 8.41 -31.35 19.23
C GLY A 396 7.35 -31.39 20.35
N LYS A 397 6.16 -30.84 20.12
CA LYS A 397 5.04 -30.77 21.08
C LYS A 397 5.38 -30.00 22.36
N ASP A 398 6.12 -28.89 22.22
CA ASP A 398 6.50 -28.04 23.35
C ASP A 398 5.26 -27.43 24.04
N PRO A 399 4.97 -27.72 25.31
CA PRO A 399 3.81 -27.19 26.00
C PRO A 399 3.98 -25.71 26.37
N ASN A 400 5.17 -25.12 26.22
CA ASN A 400 5.51 -23.80 26.69
C ASN A 400 5.76 -22.78 25.55
N ALA A 401 5.80 -23.21 24.28
CA ALA A 401 6.14 -22.35 23.14
C ALA A 401 5.12 -21.24 22.82
N TYR A 402 4.39 -20.79 23.85
CA TYR A 402 3.43 -19.70 23.77
C TYR A 402 4.13 -18.34 23.97
N GLY A 403 3.62 -17.35 23.26
CA GLY A 403 4.08 -15.98 23.36
C GLY A 403 2.92 -14.99 23.35
N ARG A 404 3.20 -13.78 23.82
CA ARG A 404 2.28 -12.64 23.76
C ARG A 404 3.04 -11.38 23.38
N THR A 405 2.53 -10.67 22.39
CA THR A 405 3.09 -9.42 21.93
C THR A 405 2.04 -8.31 22.05
N GLU A 406 2.43 -7.17 22.60
CA GLU A 406 1.64 -5.95 22.63
C GLU A 406 2.45 -4.84 21.94
N ASP A 407 1.88 -4.22 20.93
CA ASP A 407 2.51 -3.11 20.20
C ASP A 407 1.53 -1.93 20.14
N PHE A 408 2.02 -0.75 20.48
CA PHE A 408 1.27 0.49 20.35
C PHE A 408 2.08 1.53 19.59
N THR A 409 1.53 1.98 18.47
CA THR A 409 2.13 3.04 17.65
C THR A 409 1.22 4.25 17.58
N ILE A 410 1.79 5.45 17.74
CA ILE A 410 1.10 6.71 17.45
C ILE A 410 2.02 7.62 16.63
N VAL A 411 1.46 8.21 15.58
CA VAL A 411 2.12 9.20 14.73
C VAL A 411 1.31 10.47 14.74
N THR A 412 1.94 11.60 15.05
CA THR A 412 1.31 12.91 15.01
C THR A 412 2.14 13.85 14.16
N GLY A 413 1.51 14.59 13.26
CA GLY A 413 2.22 15.50 12.37
C GLY A 413 1.44 16.73 11.98
N ALA A 414 2.19 17.72 11.51
CA ALA A 414 1.65 18.94 10.94
C ALA A 414 2.47 19.30 9.69
N GLN A 415 1.79 19.73 8.65
CA GLN A 415 2.39 20.20 7.40
C GLN A 415 1.83 21.55 7.03
N TYR A 416 2.69 22.42 6.56
CA TYR A 416 2.32 23.68 5.95
C TYR A 416 2.91 23.75 4.54
N SER A 417 2.09 24.14 3.57
CA SER A 417 2.54 24.39 2.19
C SER A 417 2.14 25.79 1.73
N TYR A 418 3.02 26.43 0.98
CA TYR A 418 2.79 27.75 0.41
C TYR A 418 3.14 27.79 -1.08
N VAL A 419 2.23 28.32 -1.90
CA VAL A 419 2.40 28.48 -3.34
C VAL A 419 2.87 29.89 -3.66
N PHE A 420 4.09 30.01 -4.21
CA PHE A 420 4.67 31.23 -4.71
C PHE A 420 4.34 31.41 -6.20
N ASN A 421 3.91 32.60 -6.60
CA ASN A 421 3.83 32.96 -8.03
C ASN A 421 5.22 32.91 -8.69
N LYS A 422 6.26 33.27 -7.93
CA LYS A 422 7.66 33.14 -8.31
C LYS A 422 8.53 33.04 -7.06
N CYS A 423 9.39 32.04 -7.02
CA CYS A 423 10.42 31.85 -6.01
C CYS A 423 11.75 31.67 -6.73
N LEU A 424 12.68 32.62 -6.58
CA LEU A 424 13.94 32.73 -7.32
C LEU A 424 13.72 32.90 -8.82
N PHE A 425 13.47 31.85 -9.58
CA PHE A 425 13.46 31.86 -11.04
C PHE A 425 12.11 31.44 -11.66
N MET A 426 11.25 30.67 -10.96
CA MET A 426 9.94 30.26 -11.48
C MET A 426 8.90 30.05 -10.38
N PRO A 427 7.61 29.78 -10.71
CA PRO A 427 6.61 29.41 -9.72
C PRO A 427 7.08 28.23 -8.87
N ALA A 428 6.72 28.22 -7.59
CA ALA A 428 7.15 27.20 -6.68
C ALA A 428 6.13 26.89 -5.58
N GLN A 429 6.18 25.67 -5.05
CA GLN A 429 5.49 25.26 -3.85
C GLN A 429 6.51 24.88 -2.77
N PHE A 430 6.50 25.62 -1.70
CA PHE A 430 7.29 25.33 -0.50
C PHE A 430 6.46 24.48 0.45
N THR A 431 7.08 23.45 1.04
CA THR A 431 6.43 22.57 2.02
C THR A 431 7.38 22.35 3.18
N VAL A 432 6.88 22.52 4.39
CA VAL A 432 7.56 22.17 5.63
C VAL A 432 6.61 21.35 6.51
N GLY A 433 7.15 20.34 7.16
CA GLY A 433 6.36 19.54 8.09
C GLY A 433 7.17 19.01 9.25
N PHE A 434 6.45 18.73 10.32
CA PHE A 434 6.95 18.10 11.52
C PHE A 434 6.14 16.83 11.78
N GLU A 435 6.83 15.77 12.24
CA GLU A 435 6.21 14.48 12.56
C GLU A 435 6.88 13.90 13.79
N TYR A 436 6.07 13.39 14.70
CA TYR A 436 6.53 12.65 15.87
C TYR A 436 5.91 11.27 15.88
N THR A 437 6.77 10.26 15.97
CA THR A 437 6.40 8.85 16.08
C THR A 437 6.79 8.31 17.43
N TYR A 438 5.88 7.64 18.09
CA TYR A 438 6.09 6.85 19.29
C TYR A 438 5.61 5.42 19.02
N ASN A 439 6.45 4.45 19.28
CA ASN A 439 6.11 3.03 19.26
C ASN A 439 6.59 2.38 20.55
N ASP A 440 5.76 1.52 21.12
CA ASP A 440 6.04 0.78 22.35
C ASP A 440 5.71 -0.69 22.11
N LEU A 441 6.74 -1.51 22.03
CA LEU A 441 6.67 -2.93 21.76
C LEU A 441 7.04 -3.70 23.04
N ASN A 442 6.21 -4.67 23.40
CA ASN A 442 6.45 -5.62 24.46
C ASN A 442 6.14 -7.03 23.93
N ASP A 443 7.17 -7.81 23.68
CA ASP A 443 7.08 -9.19 23.24
C ASP A 443 7.61 -10.12 24.34
N HIS A 444 6.84 -11.12 24.69
CA HIS A 444 7.14 -12.08 25.72
C HIS A 444 6.84 -13.51 25.24
N SER A 445 7.89 -14.28 25.00
CA SER A 445 7.83 -15.68 24.56
C SER A 445 8.24 -16.58 25.73
N ILE A 446 7.25 -17.15 26.41
CA ILE A 446 7.42 -17.83 27.70
C ILE A 446 8.32 -19.06 27.57
N GLY A 447 8.07 -19.93 26.56
CA GLY A 447 8.83 -21.15 26.37
C GLY A 447 10.29 -20.95 26.01
N PHE A 448 10.61 -19.79 25.48
CA PHE A 448 11.95 -19.44 25.03
C PHE A 448 12.71 -18.55 26.02
N ASP A 449 12.11 -18.25 27.19
CA ASP A 449 12.62 -17.31 28.18
C ASP A 449 13.09 -15.98 27.54
N ARG A 450 12.33 -15.54 26.53
CA ARG A 450 12.67 -14.38 25.71
C ARG A 450 11.70 -13.23 25.96
N SER A 451 12.23 -12.06 26.20
CA SER A 451 11.44 -10.85 26.35
C SER A 451 12.11 -9.68 25.62
N ILE A 452 11.38 -9.07 24.69
CA ILE A 452 11.83 -7.88 23.98
C ILE A 452 10.92 -6.71 24.38
N MET A 453 11.48 -5.75 25.09
CA MET A 453 10.80 -4.50 25.42
C MET A 453 11.51 -3.34 24.72
N GLN A 454 10.81 -2.69 23.80
CA GLN A 454 11.40 -1.64 22.98
C GLN A 454 10.49 -0.43 22.90
N THR A 455 11.03 0.74 23.21
CA THR A 455 10.34 2.01 22.99
C THR A 455 11.11 2.83 21.95
N VAL A 456 10.49 3.07 20.81
CA VAL A 456 11.02 3.90 19.73
C VAL A 456 10.36 5.27 19.76
N ARG A 457 11.17 6.33 19.67
CA ARG A 457 10.72 7.73 19.58
C ARG A 457 11.49 8.42 18.49
N THR A 458 10.78 8.92 17.49
CA THR A 458 11.39 9.66 16.39
C THR A 458 10.72 11.02 16.23
N ALA A 459 11.51 12.09 16.29
CA ALA A 459 11.08 13.44 15.96
C ALA A 459 11.71 13.81 14.61
N GLY A 460 10.87 14.02 13.60
CA GLY A 460 11.27 14.31 12.23
C GLY A 460 10.80 15.69 11.77
N MET A 461 11.64 16.40 11.04
CA MET A 461 11.28 17.63 10.34
C MET A 461 11.71 17.49 8.89
N TYR A 462 10.78 17.71 7.96
CA TYR A 462 11.09 17.73 6.53
C TYR A 462 10.81 19.10 5.94
N ILE A 463 11.61 19.45 4.94
CA ILE A 463 11.51 20.70 4.20
C ILE A 463 11.79 20.42 2.73
N GLN A 464 10.98 20.98 1.85
CA GLN A 464 11.19 20.88 0.41
C GLN A 464 10.67 22.12 -0.32
N ASN A 465 11.24 22.35 -1.49
CA ASN A 465 10.71 23.30 -2.46
C ASN A 465 10.60 22.63 -3.83
N GLU A 466 9.43 22.77 -4.46
CA GLU A 466 9.14 22.31 -5.81
C GLU A 466 8.99 23.53 -6.72
N TRP A 467 9.88 23.67 -7.70
CA TRP A 467 9.77 24.66 -8.78
C TRP A 467 9.16 23.98 -9.98
N LYS A 468 8.04 24.52 -10.46
CA LYS A 468 7.25 23.85 -11.49
C LYS A 468 6.73 24.81 -12.55
N ASN A 469 6.89 24.41 -13.82
CA ASN A 469 6.20 24.96 -14.97
C ASN A 469 5.82 23.80 -15.93
N GLU A 470 5.29 24.10 -17.10
CA GLU A 470 4.87 23.09 -18.08
C GLU A 470 6.00 22.12 -18.50
N LYS A 471 7.23 22.65 -18.66
CA LYS A 471 8.38 21.88 -19.16
C LYS A 471 9.29 21.32 -18.09
N VAL A 472 9.39 21.98 -16.95
CA VAL A 472 10.35 21.63 -15.90
C VAL A 472 9.65 21.52 -14.56
N ASN A 473 9.91 20.44 -13.86
CA ASN A 473 9.56 20.27 -12.44
C ASN A 473 10.84 19.86 -11.69
N PHE A 474 11.27 20.69 -10.75
CA PHE A 474 12.47 20.46 -9.96
C PHE A 474 12.14 20.52 -8.47
N VAL A 475 12.45 19.43 -7.75
CA VAL A 475 12.22 19.29 -6.32
C VAL A 475 13.55 19.14 -5.62
N VAL A 476 13.78 19.94 -4.58
CA VAL A 476 14.89 19.74 -3.63
C VAL A 476 14.32 19.76 -2.23
N GLY A 477 14.77 18.85 -1.41
CA GLY A 477 14.34 18.76 -0.03
C GLY A 477 15.18 17.80 0.79
N GLY A 478 14.80 17.67 2.03
CA GLY A 478 15.41 16.73 2.95
C GLY A 478 14.66 16.66 4.27
N ARG A 479 14.99 15.64 5.05
CA ARG A 479 14.41 15.38 6.36
C ARG A 479 15.51 15.23 7.39
N PHE A 480 15.28 15.75 8.58
CA PHE A 480 16.09 15.60 9.75
C PHE A 480 15.33 14.77 10.77
N ASP A 481 15.86 13.61 11.14
CA ASP A 481 15.26 12.73 12.14
C ASP A 481 16.17 12.62 13.38
N LYS A 482 15.56 12.81 14.56
CA LYS A 482 16.16 12.46 15.84
C LYS A 482 15.46 11.21 16.37
N HIS A 483 16.15 10.10 16.28
CA HIS A 483 15.72 8.80 16.79
C HIS A 483 16.36 8.51 18.15
N ASN A 484 15.59 7.97 19.13
CA ASN A 484 16.13 7.75 20.49
C ASN A 484 17.22 6.68 20.54
N MET A 485 17.20 5.67 19.66
CA MET A 485 18.22 4.62 19.59
C MET A 485 19.49 5.08 18.86
N MET A 486 19.52 6.29 18.32
CA MET A 486 20.66 6.83 17.59
C MET A 486 21.21 8.09 18.26
N ARG A 487 22.56 8.16 18.33
CA ARG A 487 23.24 9.32 18.94
C ARG A 487 23.16 10.59 18.08
N LYS A 488 23.28 10.43 16.75
CA LYS A 488 23.32 11.55 15.79
C LYS A 488 21.93 11.81 15.19
N ILE A 489 21.68 13.03 14.76
CA ILE A 489 20.57 13.39 13.89
C ILE A 489 20.89 12.83 12.50
N ILE A 490 19.91 12.18 11.89
CA ILE A 490 20.01 11.67 10.53
C ILE A 490 19.48 12.72 9.57
N PHE A 491 20.23 12.98 8.50
CA PHE A 491 19.79 13.83 7.40
C PHE A 491 19.59 12.99 6.15
N SER A 492 18.39 13.03 5.60
CA SER A 492 17.99 12.30 4.39
C SER A 492 17.65 13.30 3.28
N PRO A 493 18.61 13.61 2.37
CA PRO A 493 18.39 14.52 1.23
C PRO A 493 17.66 13.85 0.09
N ARG A 494 16.98 14.69 -0.74
CA ARG A 494 16.43 14.29 -2.04
C ARG A 494 16.54 15.43 -3.07
N ALA A 495 16.69 15.04 -4.34
CA ALA A 495 16.65 15.97 -5.47
C ALA A 495 16.06 15.25 -6.68
N ASN A 496 14.99 15.80 -7.25
CA ASN A 496 14.30 15.18 -8.39
C ASN A 496 14.10 16.25 -9.47
N LEU A 497 14.37 15.88 -10.70
CA LEU A 497 14.20 16.74 -11.87
C LEU A 497 13.34 16.02 -12.91
N ARG A 498 12.31 16.68 -13.42
CA ARG A 498 11.58 16.30 -14.62
C ARG A 498 11.76 17.36 -15.68
N TYR A 499 12.04 16.92 -16.89
CA TYR A 499 12.09 17.75 -18.08
C TYR A 499 11.16 17.19 -19.16
N SER A 500 10.23 17.98 -19.66
CA SER A 500 9.34 17.63 -20.77
C SER A 500 9.63 18.52 -21.97
N PRO A 501 10.45 18.05 -22.92
CA PRO A 501 10.67 18.76 -24.17
C PRO A 501 9.39 18.89 -25.01
N HIS A 502 8.50 17.90 -24.90
CA HIS A 502 7.17 17.80 -25.51
C HIS A 502 6.16 17.32 -24.47
N GLU A 503 4.88 17.60 -24.67
CA GLU A 503 3.79 17.15 -23.76
C GLU A 503 3.70 15.62 -23.60
N ASP A 504 4.13 14.89 -24.63
CA ASP A 504 4.13 13.43 -24.66
C ASP A 504 5.46 12.80 -24.20
N VAL A 505 6.43 13.59 -23.77
CA VAL A 505 7.75 13.11 -23.36
C VAL A 505 8.10 13.65 -21.99
N GLY A 506 8.29 12.77 -21.04
CA GLY A 506 8.75 13.08 -19.68
C GLY A 506 10.10 12.41 -19.41
N LEU A 507 11.16 13.17 -19.22
CA LEU A 507 12.45 12.69 -18.76
C LEU A 507 12.60 13.01 -17.28
N ARG A 508 13.01 12.03 -16.46
CA ARG A 508 13.19 12.25 -15.03
C ARG A 508 14.55 11.73 -14.57
N VAL A 509 15.13 12.44 -13.60
CA VAL A 509 16.29 11.98 -12.81
C VAL A 509 15.98 12.23 -11.36
N SER A 510 16.18 11.22 -10.52
CA SER A 510 15.88 11.27 -9.09
C SER A 510 17.04 10.77 -8.27
N TYR A 511 17.36 11.49 -7.21
CA TYR A 511 18.27 11.06 -6.15
C TYR A 511 17.57 11.16 -4.81
N SER A 512 17.73 10.12 -3.98
CA SER A 512 17.22 10.11 -2.61
C SER A 512 18.09 9.22 -1.73
N SER A 513 18.13 9.56 -0.44
CA SER A 513 18.73 8.69 0.57
C SER A 513 17.68 8.13 1.52
N GLY A 514 17.99 7.00 2.13
CA GLY A 514 17.18 6.34 3.12
C GLY A 514 18.02 5.83 4.29
N TYR A 515 17.35 5.45 5.37
CA TYR A 515 17.98 4.79 6.50
C TYR A 515 17.01 3.85 7.21
N ARG A 516 17.56 2.85 7.91
CA ARG A 516 16.84 1.96 8.83
C ARG A 516 17.54 1.98 10.19
N ALA A 517 16.75 2.14 11.24
CA ALA A 517 17.29 2.22 12.60
C ALA A 517 17.64 0.83 13.15
N PRO A 518 18.61 0.73 14.07
CA PRO A 518 18.99 -0.53 14.72
C PRO A 518 17.98 -0.86 15.84
N GLN A 519 16.83 -1.41 15.45
CA GLN A 519 15.73 -1.78 16.35
C GLN A 519 15.24 -3.20 16.02
N ALA A 520 14.48 -3.81 16.93
CA ALA A 520 13.76 -5.05 16.64
C ALA A 520 12.60 -4.78 15.70
N PHE A 521 12.40 -5.65 14.74
CA PHE A 521 11.32 -5.66 13.75
C PHE A 521 10.50 -6.95 13.90
N ASP A 522 9.40 -7.06 13.16
CA ASP A 522 8.49 -8.21 13.22
C ASP A 522 9.19 -9.52 12.89
N GLU A 523 10.13 -9.49 11.94
CA GLU A 523 10.95 -10.65 11.59
C GLU A 523 11.80 -11.16 12.78
N ASP A 524 12.23 -10.26 13.66
CA ASP A 524 13.01 -10.60 14.83
C ASP A 524 12.12 -11.21 15.95
N LEU A 525 10.82 -11.00 15.90
CA LEU A 525 9.84 -11.54 16.84
C LEU A 525 9.32 -12.91 16.42
N HIS A 526 9.51 -13.26 15.14
CA HIS A 526 9.14 -14.55 14.60
C HIS A 526 10.14 -15.63 15.04
N ILE A 527 9.66 -16.86 15.22
CA ILE A 527 10.47 -18.01 15.56
C ILE A 527 10.18 -19.08 14.53
N ASP A 528 11.13 -19.30 13.64
CA ASP A 528 11.00 -20.28 12.57
C ASP A 528 11.20 -21.71 13.07
N ALA A 529 10.51 -22.66 12.45
CA ALA A 529 10.73 -24.10 12.65
C ALA A 529 11.65 -24.64 11.54
N VAL A 530 12.86 -25.00 11.90
CA VAL A 530 13.87 -25.59 11.01
C VAL A 530 14.41 -26.87 11.63
N ASN A 531 14.40 -27.98 10.90
CA ASN A 531 14.91 -29.27 11.38
C ASN A 531 14.26 -29.71 12.72
N ASN A 532 12.97 -29.51 12.89
CA ASN A 532 12.25 -29.74 14.15
C ASN A 532 12.87 -29.00 15.35
N GLN A 533 13.56 -27.88 15.12
CA GLN A 533 14.13 -27.01 16.14
C GLN A 533 13.63 -25.57 15.94
N SER A 534 13.43 -24.87 17.02
CA SER A 534 13.07 -23.44 16.98
C SER A 534 14.31 -22.58 16.72
N SER A 535 14.21 -21.64 15.81
CA SER A 535 15.25 -20.68 15.45
C SER A 535 14.90 -19.29 15.96
N ILE A 536 15.78 -18.70 16.77
CA ILE A 536 15.58 -17.42 17.47
C ILE A 536 16.55 -16.39 16.93
N ILE A 537 16.06 -15.19 16.63
CA ILE A 537 16.90 -14.06 16.20
C ILE A 537 17.26 -13.17 17.40
N GLU A 538 18.53 -12.91 17.58
CA GLU A 538 19.09 -11.96 18.53
C GLU A 538 19.75 -10.78 17.80
N LEU A 539 19.71 -9.59 18.40
CA LEU A 539 20.35 -8.39 17.84
C LEU A 539 21.75 -8.23 18.42
N ASP A 540 22.74 -7.97 17.54
CA ASP A 540 24.08 -7.55 17.98
C ASP A 540 23.95 -6.25 18.80
N PRO A 541 24.47 -6.18 20.03
CA PRO A 541 24.45 -4.97 20.86
C PRO A 541 25.12 -3.75 20.19
N ASN A 542 25.99 -3.98 19.20
CA ASN A 542 26.70 -2.94 18.44
C ASN A 542 26.04 -2.65 17.07
N LEU A 543 24.83 -3.12 16.84
CA LEU A 543 24.12 -2.92 15.57
C LEU A 543 24.03 -1.43 15.21
N ARG A 544 24.48 -1.08 14.01
CA ARG A 544 24.51 0.30 13.48
C ARG A 544 23.35 0.49 12.51
N PRO A 545 22.86 1.74 12.30
CA PRO A 545 21.86 2.01 11.27
C PRO A 545 22.36 1.63 9.88
N GLU A 546 21.46 1.09 9.06
CA GLU A 546 21.68 0.95 7.62
C GLU A 546 21.43 2.27 6.92
N TYR A 547 22.16 2.53 5.85
CA TYR A 547 21.94 3.70 4.99
C TYR A 547 21.80 3.28 3.53
N SER A 548 21.05 4.08 2.77
CA SER A 548 20.91 3.89 1.33
C SER A 548 21.07 5.18 0.54
N HIS A 549 21.60 5.02 -0.68
CA HIS A 549 21.64 6.05 -1.69
C HIS A 549 21.05 5.47 -2.99
N SER A 550 19.95 6.05 -3.44
CA SER A 550 19.23 5.62 -4.64
C SER A 550 19.30 6.70 -5.72
N LEU A 551 19.67 6.28 -6.92
CA LEU A 551 19.65 7.09 -8.13
C LEU A 551 18.78 6.40 -9.17
N SER A 552 17.86 7.13 -9.81
CA SER A 552 17.11 6.63 -10.96
C SER A 552 17.01 7.65 -12.08
N ALA A 553 16.89 7.14 -13.30
CA ALA A 553 16.65 7.94 -14.51
C ALA A 553 15.58 7.25 -15.35
N SER A 554 14.61 8.01 -15.87
CA SER A 554 13.54 7.44 -16.70
C SER A 554 13.15 8.29 -17.87
N ALA A 555 12.59 7.60 -18.87
CA ALA A 555 11.87 8.20 -20.00
C ALA A 555 10.44 7.67 -20.00
N ASP A 556 9.48 8.58 -20.06
CA ASP A 556 8.05 8.33 -20.04
C ASP A 556 7.46 8.91 -21.34
N LEU A 557 7.01 8.03 -22.22
CA LEU A 557 6.60 8.33 -23.58
C LEU A 557 5.11 8.04 -23.73
N TYR A 558 4.36 9.04 -24.16
CA TYR A 558 2.92 8.95 -24.45
C TYR A 558 2.69 9.11 -25.95
N HIS A 559 1.82 8.30 -26.50
CA HIS A 559 1.40 8.48 -27.90
C HIS A 559 0.00 7.92 -28.13
N ASN A 560 -0.76 8.64 -28.96
CA ASN A 560 -2.09 8.21 -29.35
C ASN A 560 -2.09 7.81 -30.83
N PHE A 561 -2.34 6.53 -31.13
CA PHE A 561 -2.52 6.00 -32.47
C PHE A 561 -4.02 5.94 -32.81
N GLY A 562 -4.62 7.09 -33.11
CA GLY A 562 -6.07 7.18 -33.25
C GLY A 562 -6.78 6.95 -31.90
N LEU A 563 -7.59 5.89 -31.81
CA LEU A 563 -8.27 5.51 -30.56
C LEU A 563 -7.37 4.76 -29.56
N LEU A 564 -6.25 4.19 -30.05
CA LEU A 564 -5.32 3.47 -29.19
C LEU A 564 -4.42 4.46 -28.46
N GLN A 565 -4.56 4.54 -27.16
CA GLN A 565 -3.67 5.28 -26.27
C GLN A 565 -2.51 4.38 -25.85
N SER A 566 -1.30 4.91 -25.83
CA SER A 566 -0.12 4.18 -25.39
C SER A 566 0.74 5.00 -24.45
N ASN A 567 1.34 4.32 -23.49
CA ASN A 567 2.38 4.83 -22.61
C ASN A 567 3.49 3.80 -22.46
N LEU A 568 4.72 4.23 -22.69
CA LEU A 568 5.92 3.44 -22.45
C LEU A 568 6.80 4.18 -21.43
N LEU A 569 6.97 3.58 -20.26
CA LEU A 569 7.91 4.02 -19.23
C LEU A 569 9.10 3.09 -19.21
N VAL A 570 10.31 3.66 -19.32
CA VAL A 570 11.56 2.93 -19.11
C VAL A 570 12.35 3.63 -18.02
N GLU A 571 12.76 2.90 -17.00
CA GLU A 571 13.51 3.40 -15.84
C GLU A 571 14.74 2.56 -15.60
N GLY A 572 15.90 3.21 -15.48
CA GLY A 572 17.11 2.62 -14.90
C GLY A 572 17.27 3.05 -13.46
N PHE A 573 17.65 2.13 -12.57
CA PHE A 573 17.83 2.40 -11.15
C PHE A 573 19.15 1.80 -10.62
N TYR A 574 19.68 2.47 -9.59
CA TYR A 574 20.87 2.04 -8.86
C TYR A 574 20.73 2.44 -7.40
N THR A 575 20.77 1.45 -6.50
CA THR A 575 20.72 1.65 -5.04
C THR A 575 21.94 1.03 -4.40
N MET A 576 22.67 1.82 -3.61
CA MET A 576 23.71 1.36 -2.68
C MET A 576 23.14 1.27 -1.27
N LEU A 577 23.51 0.22 -0.58
CA LEU A 577 23.22 -0.01 0.84
C LEU A 577 24.53 -0.13 1.57
N ASP A 578 24.65 0.58 2.66
CA ASP A 578 25.80 0.52 3.57
C ASP A 578 25.35 -0.03 4.93
N ASP A 579 26.20 -0.84 5.58
CA ASP A 579 25.93 -1.47 6.88
C ASP A 579 24.65 -2.36 6.86
N VAL A 580 24.41 -3.13 5.79
CA VAL A 580 23.22 -3.97 5.59
C VAL A 580 23.02 -4.96 6.74
N PHE A 581 21.80 -5.11 7.23
CA PHE A 581 21.47 -6.11 8.23
C PHE A 581 21.45 -7.51 7.59
N ALA A 582 22.26 -8.40 8.13
CA ALA A 582 22.33 -9.80 7.77
C ALA A 582 22.11 -10.69 9.01
N LEU A 583 21.76 -11.93 8.77
CA LEU A 583 21.61 -12.96 9.80
C LEU A 583 22.72 -14.00 9.63
N ALA A 584 23.35 -14.38 10.72
CA ALA A 584 24.29 -15.49 10.77
C ALA A 584 23.90 -16.46 11.91
N LYS A 585 23.97 -17.76 11.62
CA LYS A 585 23.84 -18.79 12.65
C LYS A 585 25.07 -18.71 13.57
N THR A 586 24.87 -18.38 14.84
CA THR A 586 25.97 -18.21 15.81
C THR A 586 26.09 -19.36 16.79
N GLY A 587 25.19 -20.35 16.75
CA GLY A 587 25.24 -21.54 17.58
C GLY A 587 23.86 -22.05 18.01
N GLU A 588 23.87 -22.82 19.09
CA GLU A 588 22.67 -23.29 19.76
C GLU A 588 22.78 -22.93 21.25
N ASN A 589 21.64 -22.59 21.87
CA ASN A 589 21.61 -22.35 23.31
C ASN A 589 21.51 -23.67 24.11
N GLU A 590 21.56 -23.57 25.45
CA GLU A 590 21.49 -24.75 26.35
C GLU A 590 20.17 -25.55 26.21
N ALA A 591 19.12 -24.92 25.68
CA ALA A 591 17.83 -25.55 25.43
C ALA A 591 17.74 -26.24 24.04
N GLY A 592 18.78 -26.14 23.21
CA GLY A 592 18.82 -26.70 21.85
C GLY A 592 18.14 -25.84 20.79
N TYR A 593 17.89 -24.56 21.05
CA TYR A 593 17.35 -23.64 20.05
C TYR A 593 18.48 -23.06 19.19
N ILE A 594 18.24 -22.96 17.88
CA ILE A 594 19.18 -22.33 16.95
C ILE A 594 19.20 -20.81 17.22
N ILE A 595 20.38 -20.24 17.42
CA ILE A 595 20.56 -18.80 17.58
C ILE A 595 21.10 -18.22 16.29
N GLN A 596 20.38 -17.25 15.74
CA GLN A 596 20.80 -16.41 14.63
C GLN A 596 21.07 -15.00 15.16
N THR A 597 22.19 -14.41 14.86
CA THR A 597 22.50 -13.03 15.24
C THR A 597 22.34 -12.09 14.06
N ARG A 598 21.56 -11.03 14.26
CA ARG A 598 21.47 -9.92 13.29
C ARG A 598 22.64 -8.97 13.50
N TYR A 599 23.44 -8.77 12.44
CA TYR A 599 24.63 -7.95 12.45
C TYR A 599 24.70 -7.05 11.19
N ASN A 600 25.67 -6.12 11.14
CA ASN A 600 25.93 -5.31 9.95
C ASN A 600 26.92 -6.01 9.02
N ALA A 601 26.46 -6.41 7.84
CA ALA A 601 27.28 -6.89 6.74
C ALA A 601 27.96 -5.74 5.97
N SER A 602 28.79 -6.07 4.99
CA SER A 602 29.62 -5.13 4.23
C SER A 602 28.85 -4.10 3.38
N GLY A 603 27.55 -4.31 3.19
CA GLY A 603 26.70 -3.52 2.31
C GLY A 603 26.33 -4.25 1.02
N ALA A 604 25.45 -3.65 0.22
CA ALA A 604 24.94 -4.26 -1.00
C ALA A 604 24.69 -3.23 -2.12
N LYS A 605 24.57 -3.73 -3.35
CA LYS A 605 24.24 -2.93 -4.53
C LYS A 605 23.13 -3.61 -5.30
N VAL A 606 22.09 -2.85 -5.59
CA VAL A 606 20.99 -3.28 -6.46
C VAL A 606 20.91 -2.33 -7.65
N ARG A 607 20.90 -2.88 -8.85
CA ARG A 607 20.82 -2.11 -10.09
C ARG A 607 19.99 -2.84 -11.12
N GLY A 608 19.29 -2.07 -11.96
CA GLY A 608 18.46 -2.69 -12.97
C GLY A 608 17.78 -1.71 -13.91
N VAL A 609 16.98 -2.28 -14.78
CA VAL A 609 16.11 -1.55 -15.71
C VAL A 609 14.71 -2.14 -15.63
N THR A 610 13.72 -1.28 -15.53
CA THR A 610 12.31 -1.64 -15.62
C THR A 610 11.69 -0.97 -16.83
N ALA A 611 10.93 -1.72 -17.62
CA ALA A 611 10.11 -1.21 -18.71
C ALA A 611 8.64 -1.54 -18.45
N GLU A 612 7.75 -0.57 -18.61
CA GLU A 612 6.31 -0.74 -18.49
C GLU A 612 5.62 -0.21 -19.76
N LEU A 613 4.75 -1.02 -20.33
CA LEU A 613 3.92 -0.67 -21.48
C LEU A 613 2.45 -0.70 -21.06
N LYS A 614 1.73 0.39 -21.29
CA LYS A 614 0.27 0.48 -21.17
C LYS A 614 -0.33 0.80 -22.52
N LEU A 615 -1.35 0.04 -22.90
CA LEU A 615 -2.14 0.25 -24.11
C LEU A 615 -3.61 0.24 -23.74
N GLY A 616 -4.39 1.15 -24.31
CA GLY A 616 -5.84 1.20 -24.03
C GLY A 616 -6.62 1.75 -25.21
N ILE A 617 -7.76 1.12 -25.47
CA ILE A 617 -8.84 1.68 -26.28
C ILE A 617 -10.02 1.86 -25.35
N PRO A 618 -10.51 3.11 -25.15
CA PRO A 618 -11.65 3.39 -24.27
C PRO A 618 -12.78 2.39 -24.43
N ASP A 619 -13.27 1.86 -23.29
CA ASP A 619 -14.40 0.92 -23.20
C ASP A 619 -14.28 -0.40 -23.98
N VAL A 620 -13.13 -0.65 -24.63
CA VAL A 620 -12.91 -1.86 -25.43
C VAL A 620 -11.85 -2.75 -24.82
N PHE A 621 -10.67 -2.19 -24.58
CA PHE A 621 -9.51 -3.00 -24.24
C PHE A 621 -8.50 -2.22 -23.43
N GLU A 622 -7.88 -2.89 -22.45
CA GLU A 622 -6.76 -2.39 -21.65
C GLU A 622 -5.70 -3.48 -21.55
N PHE A 623 -4.47 -3.09 -21.76
CA PHE A 623 -3.29 -3.94 -21.61
C PHE A 623 -2.22 -3.21 -20.83
N GLN A 624 -1.66 -3.88 -19.86
CA GLN A 624 -0.47 -3.43 -19.13
C GLN A 624 0.51 -4.57 -19.03
N ALA A 625 1.78 -4.30 -19.27
CA ALA A 625 2.86 -5.26 -19.08
C ALA A 625 4.09 -4.56 -18.53
N GLY A 626 4.77 -5.21 -17.60
CA GLY A 626 6.02 -4.73 -17.02
C GLY A 626 7.07 -5.82 -17.02
N TYR A 627 8.32 -5.43 -17.29
CA TYR A 627 9.47 -6.31 -17.22
C TYR A 627 10.60 -5.63 -16.46
N THR A 628 11.21 -6.34 -15.54
CA THR A 628 12.36 -5.87 -14.77
C THR A 628 13.53 -6.83 -14.93
N PHE A 629 14.66 -6.26 -15.31
CA PHE A 629 15.98 -6.89 -15.20
C PHE A 629 16.73 -6.22 -14.07
N GLN A 630 17.26 -7.01 -13.13
CA GLN A 630 18.04 -6.48 -12.01
C GLN A 630 19.19 -7.39 -11.63
N ARG A 631 20.16 -6.83 -10.92
CA ARG A 631 21.22 -7.56 -10.23
C ARG A 631 21.40 -7.02 -8.82
N SER A 632 21.33 -7.93 -7.84
CA SER A 632 21.43 -7.64 -6.42
C SER A 632 22.62 -8.43 -5.84
N HIS A 633 23.63 -7.70 -5.34
CA HIS A 633 24.89 -8.31 -4.87
C HIS A 633 25.38 -7.63 -3.60
N TYR A 634 25.88 -8.41 -2.66
CA TYR A 634 26.67 -7.92 -1.55
C TYR A 634 28.03 -7.37 -2.04
N ASN A 635 28.58 -6.41 -1.34
CA ASN A 635 29.90 -5.84 -1.66
C ASN A 635 31.01 -6.88 -1.47
N GLU A 636 30.93 -7.64 -0.37
CA GLU A 636 31.77 -8.81 -0.08
C GLU A 636 30.89 -10.06 -0.07
N PRO A 637 31.44 -11.26 -0.31
CA PRO A 637 30.67 -12.49 -0.13
C PRO A 637 30.19 -12.61 1.32
N GLU A 638 28.92 -12.95 1.51
CA GLU A 638 28.31 -13.17 2.83
C GLU A 638 28.14 -14.66 3.09
N GLU A 639 28.57 -15.09 4.26
CA GLU A 639 28.48 -16.46 4.73
C GLU A 639 27.26 -16.58 5.65
N TRP A 640 26.31 -17.45 5.32
CA TRP A 640 25.11 -17.68 6.12
C TRP A 640 25.14 -19.04 6.85
N SER A 641 26.01 -19.96 6.40
CA SER A 641 26.20 -21.29 6.98
C SER A 641 27.62 -21.76 6.71
N ASP A 642 28.22 -22.44 7.69
CA ASP A 642 29.58 -23.02 7.63
C ASP A 642 29.73 -24.08 6.50
N ASN A 643 28.62 -24.65 6.03
CA ASN A 643 28.60 -25.70 4.99
C ASN A 643 28.41 -25.17 3.58
N VAL A 644 28.18 -23.86 3.42
CA VAL A 644 27.88 -23.24 2.12
C VAL A 644 28.91 -22.19 1.79
N GLU A 645 29.45 -22.25 0.57
CA GLU A 645 30.33 -21.19 0.07
C GLU A 645 29.67 -19.82 0.17
N ALA A 646 30.40 -18.83 0.69
CA ALA A 646 29.94 -17.47 0.85
C ALA A 646 29.44 -16.88 -0.48
N GLN A 647 28.27 -16.27 -0.48
CA GLN A 647 27.56 -15.83 -1.66
C GLN A 647 27.65 -14.31 -1.84
N ARG A 648 27.93 -13.85 -3.07
CA ARG A 648 27.77 -12.43 -3.44
C ARG A 648 26.36 -12.10 -3.90
N ARG A 649 25.65 -13.06 -4.50
CA ARG A 649 24.27 -12.86 -4.94
C ARG A 649 23.35 -12.83 -3.73
N MET A 650 22.49 -11.81 -3.66
CA MET A 650 21.47 -11.75 -2.59
C MET A 650 20.45 -12.87 -2.82
N PHE A 651 20.03 -13.50 -1.73
CA PHE A 651 19.01 -14.53 -1.76
C PHE A 651 17.64 -13.97 -2.12
N ARG A 652 16.79 -14.81 -2.69
CA ARG A 652 15.41 -14.52 -3.09
C ARG A 652 15.27 -13.32 -4.04
N THR A 653 16.30 -13.05 -4.85
CA THR A 653 16.33 -11.94 -5.81
C THR A 653 16.53 -12.46 -7.23
N PRO A 654 15.46 -12.76 -7.99
CA PRO A 654 15.58 -13.15 -9.38
C PRO A 654 16.13 -12.01 -10.22
N ASP A 655 16.99 -12.33 -11.20
CA ASP A 655 17.51 -11.31 -12.13
C ASP A 655 16.44 -10.82 -13.10
N HIS A 656 15.41 -11.64 -13.39
CA HIS A 656 14.35 -11.38 -14.36
C HIS A 656 12.98 -11.65 -13.73
N TYR A 657 12.08 -10.68 -13.81
CA TYR A 657 10.67 -10.87 -13.49
C TYR A 657 9.78 -9.94 -14.30
N ALA A 658 8.56 -10.36 -14.52
CA ALA A 658 7.62 -9.65 -15.36
C ALA A 658 6.17 -9.86 -14.89
N TYR A 659 5.29 -8.99 -15.33
CA TYR A 659 3.85 -9.17 -15.19
C TYR A 659 3.13 -8.68 -16.44
N PHE A 660 1.90 -9.13 -16.61
CA PHE A 660 0.97 -8.53 -17.55
C PHE A 660 -0.46 -8.65 -17.07
N THR A 661 -1.30 -7.74 -17.52
CA THR A 661 -2.76 -7.78 -17.41
C THR A 661 -3.37 -7.34 -18.73
N ALA A 662 -4.38 -8.06 -19.19
CA ALA A 662 -5.15 -7.71 -20.38
C ALA A 662 -6.64 -7.87 -20.07
N THR A 663 -7.42 -6.80 -20.22
CA THR A 663 -8.87 -6.82 -19.99
C THR A 663 -9.58 -6.34 -21.24
N GLY A 664 -10.52 -7.14 -21.75
CA GLY A 664 -11.37 -6.80 -22.88
C GLY A 664 -12.84 -6.75 -22.49
N ASN A 665 -13.52 -5.67 -22.87
CA ASN A 665 -14.98 -5.58 -22.82
C ASN A 665 -15.55 -6.18 -24.11
N ILE A 666 -15.85 -7.49 -24.10
CA ILE A 666 -16.35 -8.23 -25.29
C ILE A 666 -17.74 -7.72 -25.67
N THR A 667 -18.54 -7.37 -24.66
CA THR A 667 -19.80 -6.63 -24.81
C THR A 667 -19.89 -5.61 -23.65
N SER A 668 -20.90 -4.75 -23.65
CA SER A 668 -21.17 -3.86 -22.51
C SER A 668 -21.42 -4.58 -21.18
N GLN A 669 -21.74 -5.87 -21.23
CA GLN A 669 -22.05 -6.69 -20.07
C GLN A 669 -20.97 -7.73 -19.77
N PHE A 670 -20.27 -8.24 -20.78
CA PHE A 670 -19.32 -9.34 -20.64
C PHE A 670 -17.89 -8.85 -20.79
N LYS A 671 -17.09 -9.11 -19.75
CA LYS A 671 -15.66 -8.80 -19.69
C LYS A 671 -14.83 -10.07 -19.52
N ALA A 672 -13.67 -10.08 -20.11
CA ALA A 672 -12.65 -11.11 -19.91
C ALA A 672 -11.32 -10.47 -19.56
N SER A 673 -10.63 -11.00 -18.55
CA SER A 673 -9.32 -10.55 -18.13
C SER A 673 -8.36 -11.73 -18.08
N VAL A 674 -7.17 -11.55 -18.65
CA VAL A 674 -6.04 -12.49 -18.54
C VAL A 674 -4.92 -11.76 -17.83
N PHE A 675 -4.29 -12.39 -16.87
CA PHE A 675 -3.22 -11.80 -16.10
C PHE A 675 -2.16 -12.83 -15.77
N GLY A 676 -0.95 -12.39 -15.49
CA GLY A 676 0.12 -13.31 -15.13
C GLY A 676 1.39 -12.64 -14.67
N ASN A 677 2.18 -13.41 -13.93
CA ASN A 677 3.49 -13.05 -13.41
C ASN A 677 4.51 -14.07 -13.87
N TYR A 678 5.70 -13.59 -14.20
CA TYR A 678 6.89 -14.40 -14.46
C TYR A 678 7.93 -14.10 -13.39
N THR A 679 8.48 -15.14 -12.77
CA THR A 679 9.64 -15.06 -11.88
C THR A 679 10.74 -15.94 -12.44
N GLY A 680 11.90 -15.33 -12.67
CA GLY A 680 13.10 -16.05 -13.12
C GLY A 680 13.76 -16.82 -11.97
N GLU A 681 14.82 -17.54 -12.30
CA GLU A 681 15.63 -18.29 -11.35
C GLU A 681 16.19 -17.37 -10.25
N MET A 682 16.14 -17.82 -9.01
CA MET A 682 16.70 -17.12 -7.87
C MET A 682 17.41 -18.07 -6.92
N LEU A 683 18.42 -17.57 -6.23
CA LEU A 683 19.11 -18.30 -5.18
C LEU A 683 18.29 -18.25 -3.91
N VAL A 684 18.05 -19.40 -3.26
CA VAL A 684 17.36 -19.53 -1.99
C VAL A 684 18.19 -20.36 -1.01
N GLN A 685 18.01 -20.08 0.28
CA GLN A 685 18.60 -20.86 1.35
C GLN A 685 17.74 -22.11 1.57
N HIS A 686 18.37 -23.25 1.80
CA HIS A 686 17.74 -24.51 2.16
C HIS A 686 18.53 -25.10 3.33
N ASN A 687 17.95 -25.06 4.50
CA ASN A 687 18.61 -25.47 5.73
C ASN A 687 18.57 -27.01 5.88
N ALA A 688 19.60 -27.54 6.54
CA ALA A 688 19.67 -28.94 6.88
C ALA A 688 18.52 -29.36 7.79
N GLY A 689 18.08 -30.59 7.61
CA GLY A 689 16.95 -31.21 8.32
C GLY A 689 16.36 -32.32 7.48
N TYR A 690 15.52 -31.97 6.54
CA TYR A 690 15.06 -32.88 5.49
C TYR A 690 16.22 -33.27 4.54
N ILE A 691 17.08 -32.31 4.22
CA ILE A 691 18.35 -32.53 3.51
C ILE A 691 19.51 -32.71 4.49
N GLU A 692 20.58 -33.39 4.06
CA GLU A 692 21.71 -33.76 4.95
C GLU A 692 22.55 -32.56 5.42
N ALA A 693 22.64 -31.49 4.62
CA ALA A 693 23.45 -30.31 4.90
C ALA A 693 22.83 -29.07 4.26
N ASP A 694 23.06 -27.89 4.86
CA ASP A 694 22.65 -26.61 4.30
C ASP A 694 23.12 -26.42 2.86
N ARG A 695 22.29 -25.86 1.99
CA ARG A 695 22.56 -25.62 0.58
C ARG A 695 22.03 -24.26 0.14
N ALA A 696 22.72 -23.67 -0.84
CA ALA A 696 22.22 -22.57 -1.65
C ALA A 696 21.62 -23.16 -2.94
N GLU A 697 20.28 -23.22 -3.01
CA GLU A 697 19.56 -23.83 -4.11
C GLU A 697 19.17 -22.78 -5.17
N LEU A 698 19.25 -23.15 -6.45
CA LEU A 698 18.78 -22.32 -7.56
C LEU A 698 17.37 -22.79 -7.95
N THR A 699 16.37 -21.94 -7.73
CA THR A 699 14.98 -22.26 -8.06
C THR A 699 14.77 -22.33 -9.58
N PRO A 700 13.81 -23.12 -10.08
CA PRO A 700 13.35 -22.98 -11.46
C PRO A 700 12.66 -21.63 -11.68
N SER A 701 12.57 -21.19 -12.94
CA SER A 701 11.68 -20.10 -13.31
C SER A 701 10.24 -20.58 -13.46
N PHE A 702 9.26 -19.72 -13.21
CA PHE A 702 7.85 -20.09 -13.31
C PHE A 702 6.95 -18.96 -13.81
N TRP A 703 5.81 -19.37 -14.39
CA TRP A 703 4.72 -18.51 -14.79
C TRP A 703 3.48 -18.79 -13.91
N ASP A 704 2.97 -17.77 -13.27
CA ASP A 704 1.66 -17.76 -12.63
C ASP A 704 0.69 -16.99 -13.54
N MET A 705 -0.26 -17.70 -14.16
CA MET A 705 -1.22 -17.10 -15.08
C MET A 705 -2.65 -17.38 -14.62
N GLY A 706 -3.53 -16.41 -14.84
CA GLY A 706 -4.94 -16.52 -14.50
C GLY A 706 -5.86 -15.96 -15.58
N LEU A 707 -7.12 -16.40 -15.51
CA LEU A 707 -8.23 -15.96 -16.35
C LEU A 707 -9.42 -15.61 -15.46
N LYS A 708 -10.01 -14.44 -15.69
CA LYS A 708 -11.30 -14.03 -15.09
C LYS A 708 -12.29 -13.70 -16.19
N LEU A 709 -13.51 -14.21 -16.04
CA LEU A 709 -14.68 -13.85 -16.81
C LEU A 709 -15.69 -13.18 -15.90
N SER A 710 -16.33 -12.11 -16.32
CA SER A 710 -17.38 -11.46 -15.56
C SER A 710 -18.54 -11.03 -16.44
N TYR A 711 -19.73 -11.16 -15.90
CA TYR A 711 -20.98 -10.77 -16.56
C TYR A 711 -21.79 -9.85 -15.66
N ASN A 712 -22.08 -8.63 -16.14
CA ASN A 712 -22.82 -7.60 -15.44
C ASN A 712 -24.25 -7.51 -15.98
N PHE A 713 -25.22 -7.50 -15.09
CA PHE A 713 -26.62 -7.28 -15.45
C PHE A 713 -27.37 -6.51 -14.37
N ARG A 714 -28.49 -5.92 -14.72
CA ARG A 714 -29.35 -5.19 -13.80
C ARG A 714 -30.51 -6.08 -13.36
N LEU A 715 -30.64 -6.31 -12.06
CA LEU A 715 -31.80 -6.97 -11.45
C LEU A 715 -32.98 -6.02 -11.34
N SER A 716 -32.71 -4.73 -11.14
CA SER A 716 -33.69 -3.65 -11.11
C SER A 716 -33.06 -2.34 -11.57
N PRO A 717 -33.78 -1.23 -11.72
CA PRO A 717 -33.21 0.08 -12.06
C PRO A 717 -32.13 0.56 -11.08
N ILE A 718 -32.19 0.09 -9.84
CA ILE A 718 -31.27 0.52 -8.76
C ILE A 718 -30.29 -0.58 -8.31
N ILE A 719 -30.50 -1.85 -8.73
CA ILE A 719 -29.64 -2.97 -8.29
C ILE A 719 -28.90 -3.53 -9.49
N GLY A 720 -27.58 -3.35 -9.48
CA GLY A 720 -26.65 -4.04 -10.37
C GLY A 720 -26.16 -5.35 -9.75
N MET A 721 -25.89 -6.35 -10.57
CA MET A 721 -25.29 -7.63 -10.17
C MET A 721 -24.19 -8.00 -11.15
N GLU A 722 -23.04 -8.41 -10.60
CA GLU A 722 -21.94 -9.02 -11.34
C GLU A 722 -21.80 -10.48 -10.88
N ILE A 723 -21.73 -11.40 -11.84
CA ILE A 723 -21.24 -12.76 -11.60
C ILE A 723 -19.87 -12.85 -12.25
N HIS A 724 -18.87 -13.33 -11.50
CA HIS A 724 -17.54 -13.53 -12.02
C HIS A 724 -16.98 -14.88 -11.59
N GLY A 725 -16.08 -15.40 -12.41
CA GLY A 725 -15.40 -16.66 -12.11
C GLY A 725 -14.19 -16.85 -13.00
N GLY A 726 -13.37 -17.82 -12.66
CA GLY A 726 -12.15 -18.06 -13.42
C GLY A 726 -11.19 -19.04 -12.74
N ILE A 727 -9.94 -18.92 -13.13
CA ILE A 727 -8.85 -19.78 -12.67
C ILE A 727 -7.64 -18.89 -12.38
N LYS A 728 -6.99 -19.06 -11.23
CA LYS A 728 -5.66 -18.55 -10.89
C LYS A 728 -4.65 -19.69 -11.05
N ASN A 729 -3.41 -19.37 -11.37
CA ASN A 729 -2.31 -20.33 -11.58
C ASN A 729 -2.71 -21.51 -12.47
N ILE A 730 -3.12 -21.22 -13.70
CA ILE A 730 -3.63 -22.19 -14.67
C ILE A 730 -2.68 -23.36 -14.89
N PHE A 731 -1.36 -23.10 -14.83
CA PHE A 731 -0.32 -24.09 -15.06
C PHE A 731 0.06 -24.90 -13.83
N ASP A 732 -0.54 -24.58 -12.66
CA ASP A 732 -0.18 -25.17 -11.38
C ASP A 732 1.34 -25.14 -11.10
N ALA A 733 1.94 -23.98 -11.40
CA ALA A 733 3.38 -23.75 -11.23
C ALA A 733 3.79 -23.57 -9.76
N TYR A 734 3.12 -24.27 -8.85
CA TYR A 734 3.44 -24.30 -7.42
C TYR A 734 4.69 -25.15 -7.17
N GLN A 735 5.45 -24.85 -6.12
CA GLN A 735 6.67 -25.59 -5.77
C GLN A 735 6.42 -27.10 -5.70
N SER A 736 7.30 -27.89 -6.29
CA SER A 736 7.17 -29.35 -6.36
C SER A 736 8.17 -30.12 -5.50
N ASP A 737 9.20 -29.43 -4.99
CA ASP A 737 10.29 -29.97 -4.19
C ASP A 737 10.22 -29.45 -2.74
N ILE A 738 9.00 -29.32 -2.21
CA ILE A 738 8.74 -28.95 -0.81
C ILE A 738 9.23 -30.07 0.09
N ASP A 739 9.90 -29.73 1.18
CA ASP A 739 10.33 -30.68 2.21
C ASP A 739 9.14 -31.39 2.85
N HIS A 740 9.39 -32.60 3.35
CA HIS A 740 8.37 -33.49 3.95
C HIS A 740 8.57 -33.65 5.43
N GLY A 741 7.45 -33.69 6.17
CA GLY A 741 7.42 -34.11 7.57
C GLY A 741 8.02 -33.12 8.55
N ALA A 742 8.31 -33.59 9.77
CA ALA A 742 8.72 -32.75 10.89
C ALA A 742 10.12 -32.11 10.76
N PHE A 743 10.99 -32.68 9.92
CA PHE A 743 12.35 -32.17 9.72
C PHE A 743 12.44 -31.18 8.54
N ARG A 744 11.30 -30.73 8.04
CA ARG A 744 11.21 -29.76 6.94
C ARG A 744 11.84 -28.42 7.30
N ASP A 745 12.33 -27.73 6.29
CA ASP A 745 12.68 -26.31 6.39
C ASP A 745 11.47 -25.44 6.00
N SER A 746 10.80 -24.83 6.98
CA SER A 746 9.60 -24.02 6.74
C SER A 746 9.86 -22.77 5.92
N VAL A 747 11.11 -22.31 5.85
CA VAL A 747 11.49 -21.14 5.03
C VAL A 747 11.95 -21.53 3.62
N TYR A 748 12.11 -22.82 3.32
CA TYR A 748 12.37 -23.30 1.96
C TYR A 748 11.07 -23.40 1.15
N ILE A 749 10.45 -22.24 0.94
CA ILE A 749 9.27 -22.09 0.11
C ILE A 749 9.51 -21.01 -0.96
N TYR A 750 9.11 -21.29 -2.19
CA TYR A 750 9.21 -20.37 -3.33
C TYR A 750 8.09 -20.66 -4.34
N GLY A 751 7.91 -19.80 -5.33
CA GLY A 751 6.89 -19.99 -6.36
C GLY A 751 5.67 -19.08 -6.19
N PRO A 752 4.58 -19.37 -6.91
CA PRO A 752 3.32 -18.66 -6.76
C PRO A 752 2.76 -18.76 -5.34
N MET A 753 2.03 -17.74 -4.92
CA MET A 753 1.40 -17.72 -3.59
C MET A 753 0.33 -18.81 -3.41
N ASN A 754 -0.33 -19.20 -4.50
CA ASN A 754 -1.41 -20.19 -4.48
C ASN A 754 -1.18 -21.26 -5.55
N PRO A 755 -1.59 -22.51 -5.31
CA PRO A 755 -1.69 -23.56 -6.33
C PRO A 755 -2.78 -23.19 -7.35
N ARG A 756 -3.05 -24.08 -8.33
CA ARG A 756 -4.19 -23.89 -9.22
C ARG A 756 -5.47 -23.73 -8.41
N THR A 757 -6.16 -22.61 -8.61
CA THR A 757 -7.33 -22.22 -7.82
C THR A 757 -8.45 -21.81 -8.73
N PHE A 758 -9.61 -22.45 -8.61
CA PHE A 758 -10.85 -22.07 -9.29
C PHE A 758 -11.60 -21.06 -8.40
N PHE A 759 -12.17 -20.03 -8.98
CA PHE A 759 -12.99 -19.10 -8.21
C PHE A 759 -14.32 -18.78 -8.87
N LEU A 760 -15.30 -18.52 -8.04
CA LEU A 760 -16.63 -18.07 -8.42
C LEU A 760 -17.11 -17.02 -7.42
N GLY A 761 -17.66 -15.92 -7.90
CA GLY A 761 -18.15 -14.87 -7.02
C GLY A 761 -19.35 -14.12 -7.59
N VAL A 762 -20.00 -13.41 -6.68
CA VAL A 762 -21.14 -12.54 -6.96
C VAL A 762 -20.96 -11.22 -6.25
N LYS A 763 -21.30 -10.11 -6.94
CA LYS A 763 -21.26 -8.76 -6.39
C LYS A 763 -22.58 -8.05 -6.70
N PHE A 764 -23.21 -7.54 -5.64
CA PHE A 764 -24.40 -6.68 -5.76
C PHE A 764 -23.99 -5.23 -5.49
N THR A 765 -24.55 -4.30 -6.25
CA THR A 765 -24.32 -2.86 -6.11
C THR A 765 -25.63 -2.10 -6.15
N LEU A 766 -25.76 -1.08 -5.27
CA LEU A 766 -26.92 -0.21 -5.13
C LEU A 766 -26.48 1.26 -5.16
#